data_9f11fc6dbf2ca0fbf42f5af2c78bb2d1
#
_entry.id   9f11fc6dbf2ca0fbf42f5af2c78bb2d1
#
_cell.length_a   1.000
_cell.length_b   1.000
_cell.length_c   1.000
_cell.angle_alpha   90.00
_cell.angle_beta   90.00
_cell.angle_gamma   90.00
#
_symmetry.space_group_name_H-M   'P 1'
#
loop_
_entity.id
_entity.type
_entity.pdbx_description
1 polymer ?
#
loop_
_entity_poly.entity_id
_entity_poly.type
_entity_poly.pdbx_seq_one_letter_code
_entity_poly.pdbx_strand_id
1 'polypeptide(L)'
;MGSGKSTSLEKNMSSEEIWIKEKINDGDIRYFEYDEFSQIVQIDSMVRKANLANTGVVAIKKIHSHNEFVKEVKLLREVDFHPNINSILGITKDSEHSILVFEYANEGNLRDYLGTKFAYLNWNDKIQMALDITSGLRFLHSKEIIHRDLHSNHILVNNGKLLIAGFGLSKRLDEVTTGDIGDKVGMIQYIEPQCLKVVGYRKDKKSDIYSLGVLLWEISSGRHPFLQIDIYILQFHIVNGNREEPIEGTPSKYQKLYQKCWDVEPKSRPNIEEVNEILSQLNTEDFLAISFTTSDSSNPNQNNTKLNNQLDENDEQKSIPDIEILNTEKLELEKNCYTDWLEKSIAEEFITYYEYSEFKKPQKIGRGSFGSVTRANWKNTNKFFALKRFSNDKTTLKEIINEIKLQKKVDFHENILRFYGITTVKKTGKIQKYALVLEYADSGTLRTYLSQHIDELEWDDKYQFALQLASAVACIHECDIIHCDLHADNVFVHQKKLKLADFGLSRKIAASSNNLKIFGVIPYTDPKRLNDQNNYKLNKKSDVYSVGVLMWQISSGYQPFSKNCNYYDLSLSLSIVNGEREEIIDGTPAEYNCWKYEPDERPNMQDIVSILKTLISPQQDDTNFDDIYIEESNSLEKYKSIPRSSEGTIIDESIKDLSIGSNIFVNTEFESN
;
A
#
# COMPACT_ATOMS: atom_id res chain seq x y z
N MET A 1 65.28 -11.75 21.04
CA MET A 1 64.60 -10.55 21.54
C MET A 1 63.85 -9.90 20.40
N GLY A 2 62.58 -9.89 20.45
CA GLY A 2 61.72 -9.36 19.38
C GLY A 2 60.27 -9.77 19.54
N SER A 3 59.74 -9.72 20.77
CA SER A 3 58.33 -9.88 21.03
C SER A 3 57.72 -8.50 21.32
N GLY A 4 56.60 -8.19 20.71
CA GLY A 4 55.72 -7.15 21.22
C GLY A 4 55.43 -5.98 20.30
N LYS A 5 54.52 -6.17 19.35
CA LYS A 5 53.67 -5.10 18.78
C LYS A 5 52.44 -5.72 18.11
N SER A 6 51.59 -6.43 18.87
CA SER A 6 50.29 -6.89 18.35
C SER A 6 49.16 -6.80 19.38
N THR A 7 49.26 -5.93 20.39
CA THR A 7 48.32 -5.98 21.52
C THR A 7 47.52 -4.70 21.79
N SER A 8 47.53 -3.71 20.93
CA SER A 8 46.78 -2.46 21.18
C SER A 8 45.51 -2.29 20.30
N LEU A 9 45.36 -3.01 19.20
CA LEU A 9 44.19 -2.93 18.30
C LEU A 9 43.10 -3.97 18.65
N GLU A 10 43.44 -5.04 19.35
CA GLU A 10 42.44 -6.10 19.73
C GLU A 10 41.58 -5.76 20.94
N LYS A 11 41.94 -4.74 21.72
CA LYS A 11 41.21 -4.40 22.97
C LYS A 11 39.87 -3.71 22.81
N ASN A 12 39.44 -3.35 21.59
CA ASN A 12 38.16 -2.63 21.31
C ASN A 12 37.25 -3.36 20.33
N MET A 13 37.49 -4.62 20.00
CA MET A 13 36.64 -5.38 19.10
C MET A 13 35.47 -6.05 19.85
N SER A 14 34.28 -6.07 19.28
CA SER A 14 33.16 -6.82 19.82
C SER A 14 33.38 -8.33 19.72
N SER A 15 32.69 -9.13 20.55
CA SER A 15 32.76 -10.59 20.49
C SER A 15 32.37 -11.13 19.10
N GLU A 16 31.49 -10.44 18.43
CA GLU A 16 31.02 -10.74 17.08
C GLU A 16 32.10 -10.52 16.02
N GLU A 17 32.85 -9.43 16.13
CA GLU A 17 33.98 -9.13 15.22
C GLU A 17 35.12 -10.13 15.37
N ILE A 18 35.38 -10.55 16.61
CA ILE A 18 36.36 -11.59 16.90
C ILE A 18 35.95 -12.90 16.24
N TRP A 19 34.69 -13.32 16.44
CA TRP A 19 34.17 -14.56 15.84
C TRP A 19 34.28 -14.57 14.30
N ILE A 20 33.90 -13.49 13.60
CA ILE A 20 34.04 -13.39 12.15
C ILE A 20 35.51 -13.56 11.72
N LYS A 21 36.44 -12.86 12.41
CA LYS A 21 37.87 -12.97 12.08
C LYS A 21 38.44 -14.36 12.30
N GLU A 22 38.05 -15.02 13.39
CA GLU A 22 38.42 -16.42 13.65
C GLU A 22 37.96 -17.31 12.52
N LYS A 23 36.68 -17.18 12.11
CA LYS A 23 36.06 -17.99 11.03
C LYS A 23 36.69 -17.74 9.65
N ILE A 24 37.15 -16.53 9.38
CA ILE A 24 37.92 -16.21 8.17
C ILE A 24 39.32 -16.89 8.25
N ASN A 25 39.99 -16.78 9.39
CA ASN A 25 41.33 -17.35 9.59
C ASN A 25 41.35 -18.87 9.54
N ASP A 26 40.28 -19.51 10.06
CA ASP A 26 40.07 -20.96 10.02
C ASP A 26 39.73 -21.47 8.61
N GLY A 27 39.50 -20.54 7.65
CA GLY A 27 39.06 -20.89 6.30
C GLY A 27 37.59 -21.30 6.22
N ASP A 28 36.85 -21.14 7.31
CA ASP A 28 35.41 -21.47 7.41
C ASP A 28 34.53 -20.49 6.65
N ILE A 29 34.93 -19.22 6.56
CA ILE A 29 34.23 -18.17 5.84
C ILE A 29 35.22 -17.57 4.81
N ARG A 30 34.87 -17.61 3.54
CA ARG A 30 35.66 -16.98 2.50
C ARG A 30 35.51 -15.47 2.54
N TYR A 31 36.61 -14.75 2.62
CA TYR A 31 36.64 -13.31 2.49
C TYR A 31 37.12 -12.92 1.10
N PHE A 32 36.43 -12.00 0.45
CA PHE A 32 36.80 -11.41 -0.84
C PHE A 32 37.19 -9.96 -0.64
N GLU A 33 38.22 -9.51 -1.32
CA GLU A 33 38.53 -8.09 -1.35
C GLU A 33 37.49 -7.35 -2.22
N TYR A 34 37.04 -6.16 -1.79
CA TYR A 34 35.98 -5.44 -2.48
C TYR A 34 36.35 -5.01 -3.91
N ASP A 35 37.60 -4.83 -4.20
CA ASP A 35 38.15 -4.51 -5.52
C ASP A 35 38.18 -5.68 -6.51
N GLU A 36 37.92 -6.93 -6.05
CA GLU A 36 37.71 -8.07 -6.92
C GLU A 36 36.32 -8.03 -7.63
N PHE A 37 35.42 -7.16 -7.16
CA PHE A 37 34.07 -7.03 -7.76
C PHE A 37 34.07 -5.96 -8.85
N SER A 38 33.57 -6.30 -10.01
CA SER A 38 33.40 -5.42 -11.17
C SER A 38 31.97 -5.44 -11.69
N GLN A 39 31.61 -4.50 -12.56
CA GLN A 39 30.28 -4.42 -13.20
C GLN A 39 29.12 -4.47 -12.19
N ILE A 40 29.24 -3.74 -11.09
CA ILE A 40 28.24 -3.72 -10.03
C ILE A 40 26.99 -2.97 -10.50
N VAL A 41 25.84 -3.68 -10.54
CA VAL A 41 24.53 -3.17 -10.97
C VAL A 41 23.51 -3.40 -9.87
N GLN A 42 22.72 -2.39 -9.53
CA GLN A 42 21.64 -2.49 -8.55
C GLN A 42 20.51 -3.37 -9.11
N ILE A 43 20.08 -4.37 -8.33
CA ILE A 43 18.90 -5.22 -8.64
C ILE A 43 17.73 -4.83 -7.75
N ASP A 44 17.99 -4.66 -6.45
CA ASP A 44 17.00 -4.27 -5.45
C ASP A 44 17.61 -3.26 -4.49
N SER A 45 16.83 -2.71 -3.55
CA SER A 45 17.26 -1.69 -2.59
C SER A 45 18.56 -2.06 -1.86
N MET A 46 18.74 -3.33 -1.50
CA MET A 46 19.87 -3.84 -0.72
C MET A 46 20.78 -4.81 -1.49
N VAL A 47 20.34 -5.28 -2.68
CA VAL A 47 21.02 -6.33 -3.44
C VAL A 47 21.54 -5.80 -4.76
N ARG A 48 22.77 -6.15 -5.11
CA ARG A 48 23.43 -5.82 -6.37
C ARG A 48 23.96 -7.08 -7.05
N LYS A 49 23.93 -7.08 -8.37
CA LYS A 49 24.64 -8.02 -9.21
C LYS A 49 26.07 -7.52 -9.42
N ALA A 50 27.04 -8.40 -9.34
CA ALA A 50 28.44 -8.06 -9.60
C ALA A 50 29.12 -9.21 -10.33
N ASN A 51 30.25 -8.92 -10.97
CA ASN A 51 31.13 -9.92 -11.54
C ASN A 51 32.36 -10.05 -10.62
N LEU A 52 32.52 -11.24 -10.01
CA LEU A 52 33.62 -11.58 -9.12
C LEU A 52 34.70 -12.29 -9.91
N ALA A 53 35.94 -11.83 -9.79
CA ALA A 53 37.09 -12.43 -10.46
C ALA A 53 37.17 -13.95 -10.16
N ASN A 54 37.38 -14.77 -11.19
CA ASN A 54 37.50 -16.24 -11.12
C ASN A 54 36.22 -17.02 -10.67
N THR A 55 35.14 -16.35 -10.28
CA THR A 55 33.89 -16.98 -9.84
C THR A 55 32.75 -16.71 -10.83
N GLY A 56 32.78 -15.57 -11.52
CA GLY A 56 31.72 -15.14 -12.42
C GLY A 56 30.68 -14.24 -11.76
N VAL A 57 29.42 -14.36 -12.20
CA VAL A 57 28.34 -13.50 -11.72
C VAL A 57 27.87 -13.92 -10.33
N VAL A 58 27.83 -12.95 -9.41
CA VAL A 58 27.39 -13.13 -8.01
C VAL A 58 26.35 -12.07 -7.61
N ALA A 59 25.61 -12.37 -6.54
CA ALA A 59 24.76 -11.39 -5.87
C ALA A 59 25.44 -10.91 -4.58
N ILE A 60 25.47 -9.60 -4.36
CA ILE A 60 26.03 -8.99 -3.15
C ILE A 60 24.93 -8.23 -2.40
N LYS A 61 24.76 -8.55 -1.09
CA LYS A 61 23.73 -7.97 -0.23
C LYS A 61 24.41 -7.13 0.87
N LYS A 62 24.11 -5.83 0.89
CA LYS A 62 24.57 -4.93 1.95
C LYS A 62 23.73 -5.08 3.22
N ILE A 63 24.40 -5.06 4.38
CA ILE A 63 23.75 -5.08 5.69
C ILE A 63 24.26 -3.90 6.50
N HIS A 64 23.34 -3.10 7.05
CA HIS A 64 23.72 -1.89 7.79
C HIS A 64 24.12 -2.18 9.24
N SER A 65 23.47 -3.17 9.87
CA SER A 65 23.73 -3.55 11.26
C SER A 65 24.75 -4.67 11.33
N HIS A 66 25.86 -4.45 12.04
CA HIS A 66 26.89 -5.48 12.22
C HIS A 66 26.34 -6.71 12.96
N ASN A 67 25.48 -6.52 13.98
CA ASN A 67 24.88 -7.62 14.73
C ASN A 67 23.95 -8.48 13.85
N GLU A 68 23.16 -7.85 12.96
CA GLU A 68 22.33 -8.54 11.99
C GLU A 68 23.17 -9.34 10.99
N PHE A 69 24.26 -8.72 10.52
CA PHE A 69 25.21 -9.38 9.62
C PHE A 69 25.76 -10.68 10.23
N VAL A 70 26.28 -10.61 11.46
CA VAL A 70 26.86 -11.80 12.13
C VAL A 70 25.82 -12.87 12.36
N LYS A 71 24.61 -12.50 12.77
CA LYS A 71 23.48 -13.45 12.94
C LYS A 71 23.12 -14.14 11.62
N GLU A 72 22.97 -13.36 10.54
CA GLU A 72 22.62 -13.92 9.23
C GLU A 72 23.75 -14.84 8.72
N VAL A 73 25.04 -14.47 8.89
CA VAL A 73 26.17 -15.34 8.53
C VAL A 73 26.16 -16.65 9.31
N LYS A 74 25.94 -16.60 10.64
CA LYS A 74 25.89 -17.81 11.50
C LYS A 74 24.81 -18.76 11.01
N LEU A 75 23.62 -18.24 10.75
CA LEU A 75 22.48 -19.03 10.33
C LEU A 75 22.66 -19.60 8.92
N LEU A 76 23.11 -18.78 7.98
CA LEU A 76 23.36 -19.23 6.60
C LEU A 76 24.36 -20.39 6.55
N ARG A 77 25.41 -20.36 7.35
CA ARG A 77 26.40 -21.44 7.40
C ARG A 77 25.83 -22.77 7.89
N GLU A 78 24.77 -22.77 8.66
CA GLU A 78 24.10 -24.00 9.10
C GLU A 78 23.23 -24.62 8.01
N VAL A 79 22.90 -23.87 6.94
CA VAL A 79 21.87 -24.24 5.96
C VAL A 79 22.29 -24.18 4.52
N ASP A 80 23.40 -23.55 4.16
CA ASP A 80 23.84 -23.23 2.78
C ASP A 80 24.13 -24.46 1.91
N PHE A 81 24.30 -25.65 2.49
CA PHE A 81 24.57 -26.89 1.74
C PHE A 81 23.31 -27.54 1.17
N HIS A 82 22.11 -27.06 1.49
CA HIS A 82 20.87 -27.66 1.00
C HIS A 82 20.56 -27.16 -0.44
N PRO A 83 20.20 -28.06 -1.37
CA PRO A 83 20.05 -27.72 -2.79
C PRO A 83 18.90 -26.76 -3.11
N ASN A 84 17.97 -26.50 -2.21
CA ASN A 84 16.87 -25.55 -2.35
C ASN A 84 17.02 -24.33 -1.40
N ILE A 85 18.26 -24.02 -1.00
CA ILE A 85 18.62 -22.81 -0.24
C ILE A 85 19.68 -22.07 -1.06
N ASN A 86 19.55 -20.74 -1.16
CA ASN A 86 20.52 -19.91 -1.89
C ASN A 86 21.86 -19.89 -1.15
N SER A 87 22.92 -20.37 -1.81
CA SER A 87 24.24 -20.56 -1.21
C SER A 87 24.98 -19.26 -0.96
N ILE A 88 25.57 -19.13 0.24
CA ILE A 88 26.52 -18.07 0.58
C ILE A 88 27.93 -18.46 0.12
N LEU A 89 28.52 -17.66 -0.76
CA LEU A 89 29.90 -17.86 -1.25
C LEU A 89 30.96 -17.31 -0.30
N GLY A 90 30.59 -16.31 0.50
CA GLY A 90 31.48 -15.66 1.45
C GLY A 90 31.01 -14.26 1.81
N ILE A 91 31.93 -13.46 2.27
CA ILE A 91 31.69 -12.10 2.73
C ILE A 91 32.71 -11.13 2.16
N THR A 92 32.34 -9.84 2.12
CA THR A 92 33.26 -8.73 1.83
C THR A 92 32.83 -7.50 2.64
N LYS A 93 33.59 -6.46 2.56
CA LYS A 93 33.30 -5.17 3.22
C LYS A 93 33.66 -4.02 2.28
N ASP A 94 32.76 -3.06 2.10
CA ASP A 94 33.11 -1.75 1.54
C ASP A 94 33.56 -0.79 2.68
N SER A 95 33.75 0.49 2.39
CA SER A 95 34.17 1.49 3.38
C SER A 95 33.22 1.64 4.56
N GLU A 96 31.96 1.28 4.40
CA GLU A 96 30.88 1.59 5.37
C GLU A 96 30.09 0.36 5.82
N HIS A 97 29.99 -0.70 4.98
CA HIS A 97 29.04 -1.78 5.19
C HIS A 97 29.70 -3.16 5.09
N SER A 98 29.21 -4.09 5.91
CA SER A 98 29.45 -5.52 5.74
C SER A 98 28.51 -6.08 4.65
N ILE A 99 29.04 -6.96 3.80
CA ILE A 99 28.37 -7.43 2.59
C ILE A 99 28.43 -8.95 2.53
N LEU A 100 27.30 -9.58 2.30
CA LEU A 100 27.17 -11.01 2.00
C LEU A 100 27.30 -11.24 0.49
N VAL A 101 28.01 -12.30 0.11
CA VAL A 101 28.22 -12.70 -1.28
C VAL A 101 27.53 -14.04 -1.53
N PHE A 102 26.58 -14.07 -2.46
CA PHE A 102 25.74 -15.23 -2.78
C PHE A 102 25.92 -15.68 -4.23
N GLU A 103 25.58 -16.92 -4.52
CA GLU A 103 25.32 -17.36 -5.89
C GLU A 103 24.22 -16.48 -6.52
N TYR A 104 24.42 -16.15 -7.80
CA TYR A 104 23.45 -15.35 -8.55
C TYR A 104 22.41 -16.24 -9.20
N ALA A 105 21.16 -16.11 -8.79
CA ALA A 105 20.03 -16.76 -9.43
C ALA A 105 19.68 -16.06 -10.75
N ASN A 106 19.82 -16.79 -11.86
CA ASN A 106 19.82 -16.21 -13.21
C ASN A 106 18.42 -15.84 -13.75
N GLU A 107 17.35 -16.34 -13.14
CA GLU A 107 15.95 -16.10 -13.54
C GLU A 107 15.19 -15.21 -12.56
N GLY A 108 15.89 -14.60 -11.59
CA GLY A 108 15.33 -13.64 -10.62
C GLY A 108 14.53 -14.28 -9.50
N ASN A 109 13.51 -13.59 -9.00
CA ASN A 109 12.62 -14.09 -7.96
C ASN A 109 11.38 -14.79 -8.56
N LEU A 110 10.68 -15.57 -7.73
CA LEU A 110 9.50 -16.34 -8.14
C LEU A 110 8.38 -15.44 -8.69
N ARG A 111 8.16 -14.26 -8.13
CA ARG A 111 7.12 -13.33 -8.59
C ARG A 111 7.34 -12.91 -10.04
N ASP A 112 8.54 -12.43 -10.34
CA ASP A 112 8.91 -11.96 -11.68
C ASP A 112 8.95 -13.15 -12.67
N TYR A 113 9.41 -14.31 -12.21
CA TYR A 113 9.42 -15.54 -12.99
C TYR A 113 8.01 -15.97 -13.39
N LEU A 114 7.08 -16.03 -12.43
CA LEU A 114 5.68 -16.35 -12.72
C LEU A 114 5.05 -15.31 -13.66
N GLY A 115 5.32 -14.01 -13.45
CA GLY A 115 4.82 -12.95 -14.33
C GLY A 115 5.21 -13.10 -15.79
N THR A 116 6.36 -13.76 -16.08
CA THR A 116 6.90 -13.90 -17.45
C THR A 116 6.74 -15.30 -18.03
N LYS A 117 6.74 -16.35 -17.21
CA LYS A 117 6.83 -17.74 -17.64
C LYS A 117 5.58 -18.58 -17.36
N PHE A 118 4.59 -18.06 -16.61
CA PHE A 118 3.43 -18.82 -16.15
C PHE A 118 2.66 -19.54 -17.26
N ALA A 119 2.51 -18.90 -18.43
CA ALA A 119 1.80 -19.49 -19.58
C ALA A 119 2.46 -20.76 -20.15
N TYR A 120 3.74 -20.97 -19.86
CA TYR A 120 4.51 -22.13 -20.32
C TYR A 120 4.63 -23.24 -19.27
N LEU A 121 4.16 -23.00 -18.02
CA LEU A 121 4.26 -23.96 -16.93
C LEU A 121 3.07 -24.93 -16.96
N ASN A 122 3.36 -26.22 -17.08
CA ASN A 122 2.38 -27.26 -16.86
C ASN A 122 2.26 -27.62 -15.35
N TRP A 123 1.34 -28.52 -14.98
CA TRP A 123 1.14 -28.87 -13.58
C TRP A 123 2.32 -29.60 -12.95
N ASN A 124 3.08 -30.41 -13.70
CA ASN A 124 4.28 -31.07 -13.18
C ASN A 124 5.34 -30.04 -12.81
N ASP A 125 5.53 -28.99 -13.64
CA ASP A 125 6.44 -27.89 -13.32
C ASP A 125 6.01 -27.19 -12.02
N LYS A 126 4.72 -26.89 -11.87
CA LYS A 126 4.17 -26.21 -10.69
C LYS A 126 4.29 -27.07 -9.41
N ILE A 127 4.07 -28.38 -9.52
CA ILE A 127 4.25 -29.31 -8.40
C ILE A 127 5.73 -29.40 -8.04
N GLN A 128 6.64 -29.45 -9.01
CA GLN A 128 8.08 -29.48 -8.76
C GLN A 128 8.54 -28.18 -8.07
N MET A 129 8.05 -27.02 -8.52
CA MET A 129 8.30 -25.73 -7.85
C MET A 129 7.84 -25.75 -6.39
N ALA A 130 6.65 -26.30 -6.13
CA ALA A 130 6.12 -26.46 -4.78
C ALA A 130 6.98 -27.39 -3.93
N LEU A 131 7.46 -28.49 -4.49
CA LEU A 131 8.36 -29.46 -3.84
C LEU A 131 9.72 -28.83 -3.51
N ASP A 132 10.28 -28.02 -4.41
CA ASP A 132 11.55 -27.32 -4.16
C ASP A 132 11.47 -26.42 -2.92
N ILE A 133 10.43 -25.57 -2.82
CA ILE A 133 10.23 -24.73 -1.65
C ILE A 133 10.00 -25.58 -0.39
N THR A 134 9.14 -26.60 -0.50
CA THR A 134 8.81 -27.47 0.62
C THR A 134 10.06 -28.23 1.13
N SER A 135 10.92 -28.69 0.24
CA SER A 135 12.17 -29.36 0.57
C SER A 135 13.13 -28.45 1.35
N GLY A 136 13.33 -27.21 0.87
CA GLY A 136 14.14 -26.23 1.58
C GLY A 136 13.56 -25.87 2.96
N LEU A 137 12.26 -25.64 3.05
CA LEU A 137 11.59 -25.30 4.30
C LEU A 137 11.59 -26.48 5.31
N ARG A 138 11.39 -27.70 4.81
CA ARG A 138 11.51 -28.94 5.61
C ARG A 138 12.88 -29.07 6.24
N PHE A 139 13.92 -28.78 5.48
CA PHE A 139 15.28 -28.78 6.01
C PHE A 139 15.49 -27.73 7.10
N LEU A 140 15.01 -26.49 6.92
CA LEU A 140 15.04 -25.46 7.96
C LEU A 140 14.32 -25.90 9.23
N HIS A 141 13.10 -26.42 9.09
CA HIS A 141 12.29 -26.89 10.21
C HIS A 141 12.92 -28.09 10.95
N SER A 142 13.69 -28.96 10.26
CA SER A 142 14.44 -30.05 10.88
C SER A 142 15.60 -29.55 11.74
N LYS A 143 16.12 -28.36 11.45
CA LYS A 143 17.17 -27.65 12.22
C LYS A 143 16.60 -26.72 13.29
N GLU A 144 15.29 -26.77 13.55
CA GLU A 144 14.59 -25.87 14.46
C GLU A 144 14.73 -24.39 14.06
N ILE A 145 14.87 -24.12 12.77
CA ILE A 145 14.97 -22.77 12.21
C ILE A 145 13.63 -22.41 11.56
N ILE A 146 13.09 -21.24 11.88
CA ILE A 146 11.92 -20.65 11.23
C ILE A 146 12.34 -19.48 10.35
N HIS A 147 11.77 -19.40 9.14
CA HIS A 147 12.14 -18.38 8.14
C HIS A 147 11.57 -17.01 8.49
N ARG A 148 10.30 -16.93 8.90
CA ARG A 148 9.58 -15.75 9.39
C ARG A 148 9.23 -14.69 8.33
N ASP A 149 9.84 -14.72 7.15
CA ASP A 149 9.65 -13.77 6.04
C ASP A 149 9.60 -14.50 4.69
N LEU A 150 8.88 -15.62 4.63
CA LEU A 150 8.75 -16.44 3.44
C LEU A 150 7.71 -15.82 2.49
N HIS A 151 8.15 -15.37 1.31
CA HIS A 151 7.31 -14.78 0.26
C HIS A 151 7.99 -14.87 -1.12
N SER A 152 7.28 -14.62 -2.21
CA SER A 152 7.76 -14.86 -3.58
C SER A 152 9.01 -14.07 -3.99
N ASN A 153 9.29 -12.91 -3.37
CA ASN A 153 10.56 -12.20 -3.61
C ASN A 153 11.76 -12.86 -2.91
N HIS A 154 11.53 -13.67 -1.87
CA HIS A 154 12.56 -14.44 -1.17
C HIS A 154 12.69 -15.88 -1.70
N ILE A 155 11.94 -16.25 -2.72
CA ILE A 155 12.14 -17.47 -3.50
C ILE A 155 12.82 -17.10 -4.80
N LEU A 156 14.04 -17.53 -4.99
CA LEU A 156 14.83 -17.26 -6.21
C LEU A 156 14.72 -18.43 -7.18
N VAL A 157 14.85 -18.12 -8.46
CA VAL A 157 14.83 -19.13 -9.53
C VAL A 157 16.18 -19.18 -10.21
N ASN A 158 16.81 -20.36 -10.21
CA ASN A 158 18.10 -20.59 -10.85
C ASN A 158 18.04 -21.86 -11.71
N ASN A 159 18.10 -21.71 -13.02
CA ASN A 159 17.95 -22.80 -14.00
C ASN A 159 16.70 -23.65 -13.77
N GLY A 160 15.55 -22.99 -13.55
CA GLY A 160 14.25 -23.61 -13.29
C GLY A 160 14.07 -24.19 -11.89
N LYS A 161 15.09 -24.18 -11.03
CA LYS A 161 15.06 -24.67 -9.65
C LYS A 161 14.79 -23.55 -8.67
N LEU A 162 13.95 -23.80 -7.67
CA LEU A 162 13.62 -22.80 -6.65
C LEU A 162 14.52 -22.91 -5.42
N LEU A 163 14.97 -21.75 -4.96
CA LEU A 163 15.89 -21.58 -3.84
C LEU A 163 15.28 -20.61 -2.82
N ILE A 164 15.26 -21.01 -1.55
CA ILE A 164 14.88 -20.12 -0.44
C ILE A 164 16.04 -19.17 -0.14
N ALA A 165 15.73 -17.86 -0.03
CA ALA A 165 16.65 -16.78 0.30
C ALA A 165 16.02 -15.83 1.33
N GLY A 166 16.71 -14.77 1.76
CA GLY A 166 16.13 -13.74 2.63
C GLY A 166 16.14 -14.09 4.12
N PHE A 167 17.25 -14.58 4.65
CA PHE A 167 17.40 -15.05 6.04
C PHE A 167 17.55 -13.94 7.11
N GLY A 168 17.42 -12.67 6.74
CA GLY A 168 17.62 -11.54 7.68
C GLY A 168 16.68 -11.52 8.89
N LEU A 169 15.47 -12.08 8.76
CA LEU A 169 14.50 -12.22 9.86
C LEU A 169 14.43 -13.64 10.44
N SER A 170 15.16 -14.59 9.88
CA SER A 170 15.14 -15.99 10.32
C SER A 170 15.76 -16.16 11.70
N LYS A 171 15.23 -17.10 12.50
CA LYS A 171 15.70 -17.39 13.85
C LYS A 171 15.57 -18.87 14.19
N ARG A 172 16.38 -19.30 15.14
CA ARG A 172 16.12 -20.58 15.82
C ARG A 172 14.87 -20.46 16.69
N LEU A 173 14.13 -21.54 16.82
CA LEU A 173 12.85 -21.54 17.53
C LEU A 173 12.99 -21.21 19.03
N ASP A 174 14.11 -21.54 19.65
CA ASP A 174 14.44 -21.21 21.04
C ASP A 174 14.81 -19.73 21.25
N GLU A 175 15.26 -19.04 20.19
CA GLU A 175 15.61 -17.61 20.23
C GLU A 175 14.40 -16.68 19.99
N VAL A 176 13.23 -17.22 19.62
CA VAL A 176 12.02 -16.41 19.37
C VAL A 176 11.41 -15.97 20.69
N THR A 177 11.38 -14.68 20.94
CA THR A 177 10.83 -14.08 22.17
C THR A 177 9.50 -13.36 21.90
N THR A 178 8.69 -13.19 22.94
CA THR A 178 7.43 -12.41 22.88
C THR A 178 7.64 -10.89 22.76
N GLY A 179 8.87 -10.43 22.81
CA GLY A 179 9.27 -9.01 22.71
C GLY A 179 9.76 -8.59 21.32
N ASP A 180 9.75 -9.49 20.35
CA ASP A 180 10.15 -9.20 18.97
C ASP A 180 9.08 -8.34 18.26
N ILE A 181 8.89 -7.11 18.75
CA ILE A 181 7.93 -6.11 18.24
C ILE A 181 8.23 -5.72 16.78
N GLY A 182 9.43 -5.98 16.29
CA GLY A 182 9.84 -5.79 14.89
C GLY A 182 9.27 -6.82 13.90
N ASP A 183 8.55 -7.84 14.36
CA ASP A 183 8.11 -8.99 13.56
C ASP A 183 6.90 -8.70 12.64
N LYS A 184 6.40 -7.48 12.61
CA LYS A 184 5.41 -7.00 11.62
C LYS A 184 6.05 -6.49 10.33
N VAL A 185 7.36 -6.60 10.21
CA VAL A 185 8.09 -6.30 8.98
C VAL A 185 7.97 -7.51 8.06
N GLY A 186 7.35 -7.34 6.92
CA GLY A 186 7.15 -8.40 5.92
C GLY A 186 6.02 -8.05 4.96
N MET A 187 5.84 -8.86 3.92
CA MET A 187 4.72 -8.72 3.01
C MET A 187 3.44 -9.23 3.67
N ILE A 188 2.50 -8.36 3.97
CA ILE A 188 1.25 -8.63 4.70
C ILE A 188 0.51 -9.85 4.12
N GLN A 189 0.53 -10.01 2.81
CA GLN A 189 -0.10 -11.14 2.10
C GLN A 189 0.31 -12.52 2.63
N TYR A 190 1.54 -12.64 3.14
CA TYR A 190 2.14 -13.89 3.58
C TYR A 190 2.24 -13.99 5.10
N ILE A 191 1.79 -12.96 5.84
CA ILE A 191 1.80 -12.95 7.30
C ILE A 191 0.57 -13.66 7.83
N GLU A 192 0.76 -14.64 8.72
CA GLU A 192 -0.34 -15.39 9.32
C GLU A 192 -1.30 -14.51 10.15
N PRO A 193 -2.60 -14.85 10.19
CA PRO A 193 -3.62 -14.05 10.87
C PRO A 193 -3.34 -13.77 12.35
N GLN A 194 -2.74 -14.70 13.09
CA GLN A 194 -2.47 -14.53 14.51
C GLN A 194 -1.41 -13.44 14.78
N CYS A 195 -0.39 -13.32 13.92
CA CYS A 195 0.58 -12.22 13.98
C CYS A 195 -0.06 -10.84 13.77
N LEU A 196 -1.11 -10.79 12.95
CA LEU A 196 -1.85 -9.56 12.67
C LEU A 196 -2.87 -9.23 13.77
N LYS A 197 -3.42 -10.26 14.45
CA LYS A 197 -4.48 -10.16 15.45
C LYS A 197 -3.97 -9.93 16.87
N VAL A 198 -2.84 -10.56 17.25
CA VAL A 198 -2.35 -10.60 18.62
C VAL A 198 -1.01 -9.89 18.73
N VAL A 199 -0.94 -8.85 19.56
CA VAL A 199 0.32 -8.15 19.84
C VAL A 199 1.26 -9.09 20.58
N GLY A 200 2.52 -9.19 20.12
CA GLY A 200 3.52 -10.08 20.72
C GLY A 200 3.28 -11.56 20.44
N TYR A 201 2.51 -11.92 19.39
CA TYR A 201 2.36 -13.31 18.99
C TYR A 201 3.72 -13.90 18.61
N ARG A 202 4.05 -15.05 19.19
CA ARG A 202 5.30 -15.77 18.93
C ARG A 202 5.15 -16.61 17.66
N LYS A 203 5.84 -16.23 16.58
CA LYS A 203 5.90 -17.02 15.35
C LYS A 203 6.55 -18.38 15.60
N ASP A 204 6.04 -19.39 14.95
CA ASP A 204 6.56 -20.77 14.98
C ASP A 204 6.61 -21.37 13.56
N LYS A 205 6.88 -22.68 13.47
CA LYS A 205 6.89 -23.42 12.19
C LYS A 205 5.56 -23.31 11.44
N LYS A 206 4.42 -23.15 12.15
CA LYS A 206 3.09 -23.00 11.53
C LYS A 206 2.90 -21.63 10.88
N SER A 207 3.68 -20.61 11.28
CA SER A 207 3.73 -19.31 10.62
C SER A 207 4.31 -19.43 9.20
N ASP A 208 5.40 -20.18 9.05
CA ASP A 208 5.99 -20.46 7.73
C ASP A 208 5.07 -21.32 6.86
N ILE A 209 4.31 -22.25 7.46
CA ILE A 209 3.32 -23.07 6.73
C ILE A 209 2.20 -22.20 6.15
N TYR A 210 1.77 -21.17 6.86
CA TYR A 210 0.81 -20.19 6.33
C TYR A 210 1.37 -19.50 5.08
N SER A 211 2.58 -18.97 5.18
CA SER A 211 3.29 -18.32 4.07
C SER A 211 3.47 -19.25 2.86
N LEU A 212 3.80 -20.53 3.13
CA LEU A 212 3.87 -21.58 2.12
C LEU A 212 2.50 -21.77 1.42
N GLY A 213 1.39 -21.78 2.16
CA GLY A 213 0.04 -21.89 1.58
C GLY A 213 -0.25 -20.78 0.58
N VAL A 214 0.15 -19.55 0.88
CA VAL A 214 0.01 -18.41 -0.04
C VAL A 214 0.91 -18.58 -1.28
N LEU A 215 2.14 -19.04 -1.11
CA LEU A 215 3.06 -19.34 -2.23
C LEU A 215 2.52 -20.45 -3.15
N LEU A 216 1.93 -21.50 -2.59
CA LEU A 216 1.31 -22.57 -3.37
C LEU A 216 0.15 -22.03 -4.22
N TRP A 217 -0.68 -21.15 -3.67
CA TRP A 217 -1.72 -20.49 -4.45
C TRP A 217 -1.12 -19.59 -5.55
N GLU A 218 -0.07 -18.80 -5.24
CA GLU A 218 0.62 -17.95 -6.22
C GLU A 218 1.21 -18.77 -7.37
N ILE A 219 1.81 -19.93 -7.11
CA ILE A 219 2.28 -20.87 -8.12
C ILE A 219 1.12 -21.40 -8.98
N SER A 220 -0.03 -21.71 -8.38
CA SER A 220 -1.20 -22.21 -9.12
C SER A 220 -1.84 -21.15 -10.00
N SER A 221 -1.84 -19.90 -9.57
CA SER A 221 -2.55 -18.78 -10.21
C SER A 221 -1.68 -17.96 -11.18
N GLY A 222 -0.38 -17.92 -10.96
CA GLY A 222 0.54 -16.98 -11.63
C GLY A 222 0.29 -15.51 -11.28
N ARG A 223 -0.55 -15.25 -10.25
CA ARG A 223 -0.97 -13.92 -9.85
C ARG A 223 -0.39 -13.57 -8.50
N HIS A 224 -0.06 -12.29 -8.31
CA HIS A 224 0.28 -11.76 -7.00
C HIS A 224 -0.93 -11.87 -6.05
N PRO A 225 -0.77 -12.44 -4.84
CA PRO A 225 -1.87 -12.60 -3.91
C PRO A 225 -2.41 -11.24 -3.47
N PHE A 226 -3.75 -11.13 -3.41
CA PHE A 226 -4.49 -9.95 -2.97
C PHE A 226 -4.17 -8.66 -3.73
N LEU A 227 -3.82 -8.75 -5.02
CA LEU A 227 -3.42 -7.60 -5.86
C LEU A 227 -4.47 -6.48 -5.90
N GLN A 228 -5.75 -6.83 -5.81
CA GLN A 228 -6.87 -5.89 -5.90
C GLN A 228 -7.27 -5.31 -4.54
N ILE A 229 -6.67 -5.79 -3.44
CA ILE A 229 -7.01 -5.39 -2.09
C ILE A 229 -5.97 -4.38 -1.59
N ASP A 230 -6.45 -3.25 -1.07
CA ASP A 230 -5.56 -2.25 -0.48
C ASP A 230 -4.82 -2.82 0.74
N ILE A 231 -3.54 -2.45 0.89
CA ILE A 231 -2.67 -2.98 1.94
C ILE A 231 -3.20 -2.72 3.36
N TYR A 232 -3.92 -1.61 3.56
CA TYR A 232 -4.52 -1.25 4.86
C TYR A 232 -5.75 -2.09 5.19
N ILE A 233 -6.46 -2.54 4.15
CA ILE A 233 -7.64 -3.43 4.26
C ILE A 233 -7.22 -4.89 4.36
N LEU A 234 -6.13 -5.23 3.70
CA LEU A 234 -5.67 -6.59 3.55
C LEU A 234 -5.50 -7.31 4.89
N GLN A 235 -5.03 -6.60 5.91
CA GLN A 235 -4.87 -7.15 7.25
C GLN A 235 -6.21 -7.64 7.82
N PHE A 236 -7.27 -6.83 7.73
CA PHE A 236 -8.62 -7.23 8.16
C PHE A 236 -9.16 -8.38 7.33
N HIS A 237 -8.95 -8.32 6.02
CA HIS A 237 -9.38 -9.36 5.11
C HIS A 237 -8.78 -10.73 5.52
N ILE A 238 -7.47 -10.76 5.78
CA ILE A 238 -6.76 -11.95 6.22
C ILE A 238 -7.21 -12.41 7.61
N VAL A 239 -7.35 -11.49 8.57
CA VAL A 239 -7.77 -11.80 9.96
C VAL A 239 -9.19 -12.35 10.02
N ASN A 240 -10.10 -11.86 9.19
CA ASN A 240 -11.48 -12.33 9.07
C ASN A 240 -11.60 -13.66 8.29
N GLY A 241 -10.48 -14.28 7.92
CA GLY A 241 -10.48 -15.58 7.25
C GLY A 241 -10.67 -15.52 5.75
N ASN A 242 -10.79 -14.34 5.16
CA ASN A 242 -10.90 -14.23 3.72
C ASN A 242 -9.59 -14.62 3.04
N ARG A 243 -9.70 -15.29 1.91
CA ARG A 243 -8.58 -15.81 1.11
C ARG A 243 -8.84 -15.54 -0.37
N GLU A 244 -7.81 -15.80 -1.18
CA GLU A 244 -7.94 -15.80 -2.62
C GLU A 244 -8.81 -16.96 -3.10
N GLU A 245 -9.59 -16.72 -4.15
CA GLU A 245 -10.40 -17.74 -4.76
C GLU A 245 -9.55 -18.80 -5.47
N PRO A 246 -9.95 -20.07 -5.43
CA PRO A 246 -9.30 -21.12 -6.18
C PRO A 246 -9.34 -20.87 -7.69
N ILE A 247 -8.26 -21.22 -8.37
CA ILE A 247 -8.17 -21.07 -9.82
C ILE A 247 -8.72 -22.34 -10.50
N GLU A 248 -9.56 -22.14 -11.49
CA GLU A 248 -10.11 -23.24 -12.32
C GLU A 248 -8.98 -24.08 -12.94
N GLY A 249 -9.15 -25.40 -12.95
CA GLY A 249 -8.14 -26.34 -13.43
C GLY A 249 -7.04 -26.69 -12.42
N THR A 250 -7.09 -26.15 -11.20
CA THR A 250 -6.17 -26.56 -10.12
C THR A 250 -6.52 -27.99 -9.64
N PRO A 251 -5.55 -28.93 -9.57
CA PRO A 251 -5.81 -30.27 -9.03
C PRO A 251 -6.41 -30.21 -7.63
N SER A 252 -7.51 -30.93 -7.39
CA SER A 252 -8.29 -30.85 -6.16
C SER A 252 -7.47 -31.13 -4.89
N LYS A 253 -6.51 -32.07 -4.92
CA LYS A 253 -5.62 -32.35 -3.80
C LYS A 253 -4.66 -31.19 -3.54
N TYR A 254 -4.12 -30.54 -4.58
CA TYR A 254 -3.24 -29.37 -4.47
C TYR A 254 -4.02 -28.18 -3.90
N GLN A 255 -5.24 -27.94 -4.40
CA GLN A 255 -6.13 -26.90 -3.89
C GLN A 255 -6.43 -27.08 -2.40
N LYS A 256 -6.86 -28.28 -1.97
CA LYS A 256 -7.12 -28.59 -0.56
C LYS A 256 -5.89 -28.42 0.31
N LEU A 257 -4.70 -28.70 -0.24
CA LEU A 257 -3.44 -28.54 0.49
C LEU A 257 -3.17 -27.08 0.83
N TYR A 258 -3.14 -26.16 -0.16
CA TYR A 258 -2.87 -24.77 0.17
C TYR A 258 -3.98 -24.14 1.03
N GLN A 259 -5.25 -24.55 0.84
CA GLN A 259 -6.34 -24.12 1.69
C GLN A 259 -6.16 -24.55 3.16
N LYS A 260 -5.62 -25.73 3.41
CA LYS A 260 -5.23 -26.18 4.74
C LYS A 260 -4.02 -25.42 5.29
N CYS A 261 -3.02 -25.15 4.45
CA CYS A 261 -1.80 -24.45 4.89
C CYS A 261 -2.11 -23.02 5.39
N TRP A 262 -3.02 -22.30 4.75
CA TRP A 262 -3.37 -20.94 5.14
C TRP A 262 -4.61 -20.83 6.04
N ASP A 263 -4.95 -21.89 6.76
CA ASP A 263 -6.03 -21.86 7.76
C ASP A 263 -5.79 -20.75 8.80
N VAL A 264 -6.87 -20.12 9.28
CA VAL A 264 -6.80 -19.07 10.30
C VAL A 264 -6.22 -19.62 11.60
N GLU A 265 -6.60 -20.86 11.95
CA GLU A 265 -6.15 -21.52 13.18
C GLU A 265 -4.84 -22.28 12.92
N PRO A 266 -3.71 -21.91 13.57
CA PRO A 266 -2.41 -22.55 13.34
C PRO A 266 -2.39 -24.06 13.56
N LYS A 267 -3.18 -24.55 14.55
CA LYS A 267 -3.26 -25.98 14.86
C LYS A 267 -3.92 -26.81 13.78
N SER A 268 -4.77 -26.20 12.95
CA SER A 268 -5.43 -26.85 11.82
C SER A 268 -4.52 -27.00 10.60
N ARG A 269 -3.40 -26.26 10.54
CA ARG A 269 -2.44 -26.32 9.45
C ARG A 269 -1.63 -27.62 9.51
N PRO A 270 -1.31 -28.24 8.36
CA PRO A 270 -0.43 -29.41 8.32
C PRO A 270 0.97 -29.06 8.83
N ASN A 271 1.76 -30.06 9.20
CA ASN A 271 3.19 -29.89 9.35
C ASN A 271 3.89 -29.99 7.99
N ILE A 272 5.18 -29.67 7.94
CA ILE A 272 5.91 -29.65 6.65
C ILE A 272 6.07 -31.05 6.05
N GLU A 273 6.12 -32.11 6.86
CA GLU A 273 6.22 -33.50 6.41
C GLU A 273 4.93 -33.90 5.67
N GLU A 274 3.76 -33.58 6.25
CA GLU A 274 2.46 -33.83 5.62
C GLU A 274 2.32 -33.09 4.28
N VAL A 275 2.80 -31.82 4.21
CA VAL A 275 2.81 -31.05 2.96
C VAL A 275 3.66 -31.75 1.91
N ASN A 276 4.87 -32.17 2.29
CA ASN A 276 5.80 -32.86 1.38
C ASN A 276 5.23 -34.20 0.88
N GLU A 277 4.59 -34.99 1.74
CA GLU A 277 3.96 -36.25 1.36
C GLU A 277 2.86 -36.05 0.31
N ILE A 278 1.96 -35.09 0.54
CA ILE A 278 0.86 -34.81 -0.40
C ILE A 278 1.39 -34.35 -1.76
N LEU A 279 2.38 -33.45 -1.78
CA LEU A 279 2.98 -32.97 -3.03
C LEU A 279 3.73 -34.10 -3.78
N SER A 280 4.45 -34.97 -3.04
CA SER A 280 5.15 -36.10 -3.63
C SER A 280 4.20 -37.13 -4.25
N GLN A 281 3.04 -37.36 -3.63
CA GLN A 281 2.00 -38.23 -4.19
C GLN A 281 1.41 -37.67 -5.47
N LEU A 282 1.17 -36.35 -5.54
CA LEU A 282 0.69 -35.69 -6.76
C LEU A 282 1.68 -35.82 -7.91
N ASN A 283 2.98 -35.70 -7.64
CA ASN A 283 4.03 -35.86 -8.64
C ASN A 283 4.11 -37.30 -9.19
N THR A 284 3.76 -38.34 -8.42
CA THR A 284 3.78 -39.74 -8.82
C THR A 284 2.50 -40.19 -9.54
N GLU A 285 1.33 -39.63 -9.21
CA GLU A 285 0.05 -39.98 -9.84
C GLU A 285 0.03 -39.59 -11.31
N ASP A 286 0.60 -38.43 -11.69
CA ASP A 286 0.69 -38.01 -13.10
C ASP A 286 1.65 -38.86 -13.92
N PHE A 287 2.75 -39.39 -13.33
CA PHE A 287 3.65 -40.32 -13.97
C PHE A 287 2.96 -41.66 -14.29
N LEU A 288 2.09 -42.15 -13.40
CA LEU A 288 1.33 -43.41 -13.64
C LEU A 288 0.26 -43.21 -14.71
N ALA A 289 -0.41 -42.05 -14.76
CA ALA A 289 -1.39 -41.76 -15.80
C ALA A 289 -0.78 -41.72 -17.20
N ILE A 290 0.42 -41.17 -17.36
CA ILE A 290 1.16 -41.16 -18.62
C ILE A 290 1.65 -42.57 -19.02
N SER A 291 2.05 -43.41 -18.04
CA SER A 291 2.50 -44.79 -18.33
C SER A 291 1.35 -45.70 -18.71
N PHE A 292 0.12 -45.48 -18.26
CA PHE A 292 -1.07 -46.24 -18.67
C PHE A 292 -1.59 -45.83 -20.05
N THR A 293 -1.34 -44.61 -20.52
CA THR A 293 -1.74 -44.16 -21.87
C THR A 293 -0.78 -44.60 -22.96
N THR A 294 0.44 -45.05 -22.63
CA THR A 294 1.44 -45.52 -23.58
C THR A 294 1.48 -47.05 -23.73
N SER A 295 0.71 -47.84 -22.96
CA SER A 295 0.75 -49.30 -22.98
C SER A 295 -0.40 -49.99 -23.76
N ASP A 296 -1.35 -49.24 -24.32
CA ASP A 296 -2.45 -49.82 -25.12
C ASP A 296 -2.44 -49.35 -26.58
N SER A 297 -1.37 -49.67 -27.30
CA SER A 297 -1.39 -49.66 -28.76
C SER A 297 -0.45 -50.74 -29.37
N SER A 298 -0.85 -51.99 -29.19
CA SER A 298 -0.33 -53.07 -30.03
C SER A 298 -1.41 -54.12 -30.25
N ASN A 299 -2.22 -53.90 -31.28
CA ASN A 299 -2.69 -55.00 -32.14
C ASN A 299 -3.18 -54.48 -33.49
N PRO A 300 -2.70 -55.03 -34.62
CA PRO A 300 -3.09 -54.64 -35.95
C PRO A 300 -4.14 -55.63 -36.49
N ASN A 301 -5.30 -55.13 -36.98
CA ASN A 301 -5.91 -55.75 -38.14
C ASN A 301 -7.09 -54.91 -38.71
N GLN A 302 -6.85 -54.53 -39.95
CA GLN A 302 -7.74 -54.54 -41.13
C GLN A 302 -9.17 -54.01 -41.02
N ASN A 303 -9.49 -52.91 -41.69
CA ASN A 303 -10.16 -53.00 -43.00
C ASN A 303 -10.35 -51.58 -43.62
N ASN A 304 -10.04 -51.57 -44.90
CA ASN A 304 -10.26 -50.57 -45.92
C ASN A 304 -11.70 -50.03 -45.94
N THR A 305 -11.87 -48.72 -46.04
CA THR A 305 -12.71 -48.13 -47.09
C THR A 305 -12.24 -46.70 -47.38
N LYS A 306 -11.90 -46.47 -48.62
CA LYS A 306 -11.62 -45.19 -49.26
C LYS A 306 -12.87 -44.32 -49.25
N LEU A 307 -12.72 -43.05 -48.89
CA LEU A 307 -13.36 -41.96 -49.63
C LEU A 307 -12.45 -40.73 -49.62
N ASN A 308 -12.09 -40.35 -50.83
CA ASN A 308 -11.53 -39.05 -51.17
C ASN A 308 -12.51 -37.95 -50.81
N ASN A 309 -12.01 -36.82 -50.29
CA ASN A 309 -12.27 -35.52 -50.90
C ASN A 309 -11.38 -34.43 -50.29
N GLN A 310 -10.63 -33.87 -51.19
CA GLN A 310 -10.30 -32.45 -51.43
C GLN A 310 -10.01 -31.53 -50.26
N LEU A 311 -8.79 -31.05 -50.31
CA LEU A 311 -8.24 -29.81 -49.77
C LEU A 311 -9.14 -28.60 -50.03
N ASP A 312 -9.45 -27.88 -49.01
CA ASP A 312 -9.57 -26.43 -49.07
C ASP A 312 -8.73 -25.84 -47.94
N GLU A 313 -7.61 -25.32 -48.32
CA GLU A 313 -6.82 -24.36 -47.54
C GLU A 313 -7.61 -23.06 -47.55
N ASN A 314 -8.07 -22.60 -46.39
CA ASN A 314 -8.22 -21.21 -45.96
C ASN A 314 -9.10 -21.18 -44.72
N ASP A 315 -8.49 -21.21 -43.58
CA ASP A 315 -9.07 -20.53 -42.42
C ASP A 315 -7.93 -19.91 -41.61
N GLU A 316 -8.04 -18.59 -41.61
CA GLU A 316 -7.13 -17.62 -41.05
C GLU A 316 -6.91 -17.82 -39.56
N GLN A 317 -5.66 -17.75 -39.16
CA GLN A 317 -5.21 -17.37 -37.83
C GLN A 317 -5.94 -16.12 -37.38
N LYS A 318 -6.95 -16.23 -36.52
CA LYS A 318 -7.38 -15.13 -35.64
C LYS A 318 -6.52 -15.14 -34.41
N SER A 319 -5.47 -14.39 -34.49
CA SER A 319 -4.64 -13.92 -33.39
C SER A 319 -5.48 -13.17 -32.36
N ILE A 320 -5.24 -13.44 -31.08
CA ILE A 320 -5.70 -12.70 -29.91
C ILE A 320 -4.81 -11.46 -29.74
N PRO A 321 -5.11 -10.33 -30.41
CA PRO A 321 -4.57 -9.03 -30.03
C PRO A 321 -5.64 -7.96 -29.73
N ASP A 322 -6.96 -8.26 -29.90
CA ASP A 322 -7.96 -7.19 -29.93
C ASP A 322 -8.37 -6.67 -28.56
N ILE A 323 -8.14 -7.40 -27.47
CA ILE A 323 -8.53 -6.96 -26.12
C ILE A 323 -7.52 -5.99 -25.50
N GLU A 324 -6.23 -6.15 -25.77
CA GLU A 324 -5.20 -5.20 -25.28
C GLU A 324 -5.19 -3.91 -26.12
N ILE A 325 -5.47 -3.98 -27.41
CA ILE A 325 -5.57 -2.81 -28.29
C ILE A 325 -6.81 -1.99 -27.95
N LEU A 326 -7.97 -2.62 -27.73
CA LEU A 326 -9.20 -1.95 -27.29
C LEU A 326 -9.05 -1.29 -25.92
N ASN A 327 -8.34 -1.91 -24.99
CA ASN A 327 -8.06 -1.33 -23.67
C ASN A 327 -7.05 -0.16 -23.75
N THR A 328 -6.07 -0.22 -24.63
CA THR A 328 -5.11 0.89 -24.85
C THR A 328 -5.76 2.06 -25.57
N GLU A 329 -6.57 1.83 -26.59
CA GLU A 329 -7.30 2.90 -27.30
C GLU A 329 -8.33 3.57 -26.39
N LYS A 330 -9.08 2.81 -25.58
CA LYS A 330 -10.02 3.37 -24.59
C LYS A 330 -9.31 4.21 -23.54
N LEU A 331 -8.14 3.77 -23.06
CA LEU A 331 -7.31 4.52 -22.10
C LEU A 331 -6.68 5.79 -22.71
N GLU A 332 -6.36 5.78 -23.99
CA GLU A 332 -5.86 6.98 -24.70
C GLU A 332 -7.00 7.97 -25.00
N LEU A 333 -8.20 7.48 -25.35
CA LEU A 333 -9.39 8.31 -25.52
C LEU A 333 -9.78 9.02 -24.22
N GLU A 334 -9.81 8.29 -23.09
CA GLU A 334 -10.09 8.88 -21.76
C GLU A 334 -9.03 9.92 -21.38
N LYS A 335 -7.76 9.68 -21.66
CA LYS A 335 -6.67 10.62 -21.38
C LYS A 335 -6.80 11.90 -22.22
N ASN A 336 -7.16 11.78 -23.48
CA ASN A 336 -7.38 12.92 -24.35
C ASN A 336 -8.56 13.76 -23.86
N CYS A 337 -9.66 13.14 -23.45
CA CYS A 337 -10.83 13.83 -22.90
C CYS A 337 -10.49 14.65 -21.63
N TYR A 338 -9.66 14.13 -20.72
CA TYR A 338 -9.23 14.87 -19.53
C TYR A 338 -8.28 16.02 -19.84
N THR A 339 -7.38 15.82 -20.79
CA THR A 339 -6.45 16.88 -21.25
C THR A 339 -7.23 17.99 -21.92
N ASP A 340 -8.16 17.65 -22.83
CA ASP A 340 -9.02 18.60 -23.55
C ASP A 340 -9.90 19.41 -22.59
N TRP A 341 -10.47 18.75 -21.55
CA TRP A 341 -11.22 19.47 -20.52
C TRP A 341 -10.37 20.51 -19.80
N LEU A 342 -9.12 20.16 -19.45
CA LEU A 342 -8.22 21.03 -18.73
C LEU A 342 -7.80 22.22 -19.61
N GLU A 343 -7.44 21.97 -20.88
CA GLU A 343 -7.07 23.00 -21.86
C GLU A 343 -8.25 23.93 -22.16
N LYS A 344 -9.45 23.39 -22.35
CA LYS A 344 -10.68 24.16 -22.53
C LYS A 344 -10.96 25.01 -21.28
N SER A 345 -10.84 24.46 -20.07
CA SER A 345 -11.06 25.20 -18.83
C SER A 345 -10.06 26.35 -18.62
N ILE A 346 -8.84 26.24 -19.16
CA ILE A 346 -7.85 27.31 -19.16
C ILE A 346 -8.21 28.36 -20.21
N ALA A 347 -8.55 27.94 -21.41
CA ALA A 347 -8.90 28.85 -22.53
C ALA A 347 -10.14 29.68 -22.21
N GLU A 348 -11.12 29.13 -21.49
CA GLU A 348 -12.34 29.81 -21.06
C GLU A 348 -12.15 30.61 -19.75
N GLU A 349 -10.92 30.74 -19.25
CA GLU A 349 -10.56 31.41 -18.00
C GLU A 349 -11.26 30.85 -16.74
N PHE A 350 -11.86 29.67 -16.87
CA PHE A 350 -12.44 28.96 -15.71
C PHE A 350 -11.36 28.53 -14.72
N ILE A 351 -10.13 28.20 -15.21
CA ILE A 351 -8.95 27.90 -14.40
C ILE A 351 -7.85 28.88 -14.79
N THR A 352 -7.33 29.63 -13.84
CA THR A 352 -6.18 30.52 -14.05
C THR A 352 -4.92 29.72 -14.31
N TYR A 353 -4.25 29.98 -15.43
CA TYR A 353 -2.95 29.40 -15.73
C TYR A 353 -1.83 30.33 -15.30
N TYR A 354 -0.84 29.80 -14.62
CA TYR A 354 0.36 30.51 -14.18
C TYR A 354 1.58 29.97 -14.93
N GLU A 355 2.38 30.86 -15.53
CA GLU A 355 3.63 30.46 -16.15
C GLU A 355 4.65 30.03 -15.08
N TYR A 356 5.17 28.79 -15.18
CA TYR A 356 6.09 28.25 -14.18
C TYR A 356 7.38 29.08 -14.03
N SER A 357 7.87 29.68 -15.12
CA SER A 357 9.05 30.56 -15.14
C SER A 357 8.91 31.83 -14.30
N GLU A 358 7.67 32.22 -13.98
CA GLU A 358 7.38 33.39 -13.14
C GLU A 358 7.46 33.09 -11.64
N PHE A 359 7.51 31.80 -11.24
CA PHE A 359 7.71 31.39 -9.86
C PHE A 359 9.20 31.45 -9.50
N LYS A 360 9.53 32.24 -8.46
CA LYS A 360 10.89 32.49 -8.02
C LYS A 360 11.17 31.81 -6.66
N LYS A 361 12.43 31.48 -6.43
CA LYS A 361 12.96 30.88 -5.19
C LYS A 361 12.15 29.65 -4.76
N PRO A 362 11.96 28.65 -5.62
CA PRO A 362 11.23 27.44 -5.25
C PRO A 362 11.97 26.69 -4.14
N GLN A 363 11.28 26.42 -3.04
CA GLN A 363 11.78 25.66 -1.89
C GLN A 363 10.85 24.47 -1.65
N LYS A 364 11.39 23.25 -1.61
CA LYS A 364 10.62 22.06 -1.26
C LYS A 364 10.22 22.12 0.21
N ILE A 365 8.91 22.01 0.50
CA ILE A 365 8.36 22.10 1.85
C ILE A 365 7.70 20.80 2.31
N GLY A 366 7.38 19.87 1.38
CA GLY A 366 6.78 18.60 1.76
C GLY A 366 6.80 17.57 0.63
N ARG A 367 6.49 16.33 1.01
CA ARG A 367 6.20 15.22 0.10
C ARG A 367 4.99 14.49 0.64
N GLY A 368 3.89 14.47 -0.12
CA GLY A 368 2.67 13.72 0.19
C GLY A 368 2.56 12.45 -0.65
N SER A 369 1.52 11.67 -0.40
CA SER A 369 1.16 10.44 -1.14
C SER A 369 1.05 10.68 -2.65
N PHE A 370 0.56 11.83 -3.05
CA PHE A 370 0.32 12.18 -4.45
C PHE A 370 1.49 12.93 -5.14
N GLY A 371 2.56 13.30 -4.41
CA GLY A 371 3.69 14.01 -5.00
C GLY A 371 4.47 14.91 -4.06
N SER A 372 5.08 15.97 -4.61
CA SER A 372 5.90 16.92 -3.85
C SER A 372 5.28 18.31 -3.82
N VAL A 373 5.36 18.98 -2.67
CA VAL A 373 4.91 20.36 -2.49
C VAL A 373 6.12 21.30 -2.40
N THR A 374 6.05 22.40 -3.15
CA THR A 374 7.11 23.42 -3.22
C THR A 374 6.50 24.78 -2.92
N ARG A 375 7.10 25.55 -2.00
CA ARG A 375 6.78 26.96 -1.80
C ARG A 375 7.52 27.82 -2.81
N ALA A 376 6.88 28.81 -3.40
CA ALA A 376 7.51 29.75 -4.32
C ALA A 376 6.84 31.12 -4.29
N ASN A 377 7.58 32.17 -4.63
CA ASN A 377 7.03 33.51 -4.82
C ASN A 377 6.60 33.66 -6.28
N TRP A 378 5.49 34.35 -6.55
CA TRP A 378 5.07 34.65 -7.91
C TRP A 378 5.52 36.04 -8.34
N LYS A 379 6.23 36.11 -9.49
CA LYS A 379 6.83 37.36 -10.02
C LYS A 379 7.71 38.06 -8.95
N ASN A 380 7.54 39.36 -8.80
CA ASN A 380 8.24 40.19 -7.83
C ASN A 380 7.36 40.53 -6.60
N THR A 381 6.30 39.74 -6.36
CA THR A 381 5.44 39.93 -5.19
C THR A 381 6.03 39.26 -3.96
N ASN A 382 5.65 39.74 -2.76
CA ASN A 382 5.99 39.09 -1.51
C ASN A 382 5.02 37.93 -1.17
N LYS A 383 4.07 37.62 -2.08
CA LYS A 383 3.09 36.55 -1.87
C LYS A 383 3.71 35.18 -2.18
N PHE A 384 3.59 34.27 -1.22
CA PHE A 384 3.98 32.88 -1.40
C PHE A 384 2.81 32.04 -1.88
N PHE A 385 3.11 31.03 -2.70
CA PHE A 385 2.20 30.01 -3.17
C PHE A 385 2.76 28.63 -2.85
N ALA A 386 1.88 27.67 -2.61
CA ALA A 386 2.21 26.27 -2.55
C ALA A 386 1.93 25.60 -3.90
N LEU A 387 2.94 24.99 -4.48
CA LEU A 387 2.85 24.26 -5.75
C LEU A 387 2.81 22.76 -5.46
N LYS A 388 1.62 22.15 -5.52
CA LYS A 388 1.41 20.70 -5.34
C LYS A 388 1.60 20.00 -6.67
N ARG A 389 2.69 19.23 -6.82
CA ARG A 389 3.03 18.47 -8.03
C ARG A 389 2.57 17.04 -7.89
N PHE A 390 2.06 16.49 -8.98
CA PHE A 390 1.63 15.10 -9.06
C PHE A 390 2.66 14.22 -9.79
N SER A 391 2.70 12.93 -9.47
CA SER A 391 3.43 11.93 -10.26
C SER A 391 2.65 11.61 -11.53
N ASN A 392 3.33 11.33 -12.63
CA ASN A 392 2.71 11.22 -13.96
C ASN A 392 2.32 9.78 -14.29
N ASP A 393 1.22 9.26 -13.77
CA ASP A 393 0.57 8.11 -14.37
C ASP A 393 -0.86 8.43 -14.84
N LYS A 394 -1.47 7.52 -15.59
CA LYS A 394 -2.74 7.75 -16.27
C LYS A 394 -3.93 7.95 -15.30
N THR A 395 -3.83 7.40 -14.09
CA THR A 395 -4.85 7.49 -13.03
C THR A 395 -4.86 8.89 -12.41
N THR A 396 -3.69 9.50 -12.30
CA THR A 396 -3.48 10.76 -11.60
C THR A 396 -4.18 11.97 -12.27
N LEU A 397 -4.34 12.01 -13.60
CA LEU A 397 -4.97 13.17 -14.26
C LEU A 397 -6.48 13.27 -13.96
N LYS A 398 -7.18 12.14 -13.90
CA LYS A 398 -8.59 12.07 -13.49
C LYS A 398 -8.76 12.56 -12.04
N GLU A 399 -7.88 12.15 -11.16
CA GLU A 399 -7.86 12.55 -9.76
C GLU A 399 -7.61 14.06 -9.61
N ILE A 400 -6.63 14.60 -10.33
CA ILE A 400 -6.32 16.03 -10.34
C ILE A 400 -7.55 16.86 -10.76
N ILE A 401 -8.22 16.46 -11.85
CA ILE A 401 -9.40 17.17 -12.34
C ILE A 401 -10.55 17.10 -11.34
N ASN A 402 -10.74 15.94 -10.71
CA ASN A 402 -11.75 15.80 -9.66
C ASN A 402 -11.43 16.70 -8.47
N GLU A 403 -10.17 16.72 -8.00
CA GLU A 403 -9.71 17.62 -6.92
C GLU A 403 -9.97 19.08 -7.27
N ILE A 404 -9.62 19.54 -8.49
CA ILE A 404 -9.87 20.89 -8.96
C ILE A 404 -11.37 21.22 -8.95
N LYS A 405 -12.21 20.31 -9.49
CA LYS A 405 -13.66 20.50 -9.55
C LYS A 405 -14.30 20.65 -8.17
N LEU A 406 -13.87 19.82 -7.21
CA LEU A 406 -14.40 19.84 -5.85
C LEU A 406 -13.90 21.06 -5.10
N GLN A 407 -12.62 21.35 -5.16
CA GLN A 407 -12.02 22.49 -4.46
C GLN A 407 -12.57 23.81 -4.93
N LYS A 408 -12.70 24.03 -6.26
CA LYS A 408 -13.33 25.25 -6.79
C LYS A 408 -14.77 25.45 -6.35
N LYS A 409 -15.47 24.38 -5.98
CA LYS A 409 -16.85 24.47 -5.48
C LYS A 409 -16.96 25.04 -4.07
N VAL A 410 -15.87 24.95 -3.30
CA VAL A 410 -15.86 25.27 -1.87
C VAL A 410 -14.77 26.28 -1.45
N ASP A 411 -13.87 26.69 -2.34
CA ASP A 411 -12.73 27.57 -2.03
C ASP A 411 -13.11 29.02 -1.70
N PHE A 412 -14.40 29.36 -1.77
CA PHE A 412 -14.93 30.63 -1.29
C PHE A 412 -14.96 30.71 0.24
N HIS A 413 -14.98 29.56 0.96
CA HIS A 413 -15.05 29.55 2.41
C HIS A 413 -13.69 29.91 3.05
N GLU A 414 -13.69 30.81 4.03
CA GLU A 414 -12.46 31.34 4.62
C GLU A 414 -11.58 30.28 5.31
N ASN A 415 -12.16 29.20 5.82
CA ASN A 415 -11.44 28.10 6.47
C ASN A 415 -11.14 26.93 5.51
N ILE A 416 -11.21 27.16 4.19
CA ILE A 416 -10.76 26.23 3.15
C ILE A 416 -9.57 26.84 2.43
N LEU A 417 -8.54 26.04 2.16
CA LEU A 417 -7.34 26.49 1.49
C LEU A 417 -7.67 26.91 0.04
N ARG A 418 -7.32 28.13 -0.34
CA ARG A 418 -7.72 28.70 -1.62
C ARG A 418 -6.96 28.05 -2.79
N PHE A 419 -7.69 27.71 -3.85
CA PHE A 419 -7.16 27.30 -5.13
C PHE A 419 -7.01 28.50 -6.06
N TYR A 420 -5.80 28.80 -6.49
CA TYR A 420 -5.54 29.93 -7.39
C TYR A 420 -5.53 29.54 -8.86
N GLY A 421 -5.13 28.29 -9.19
CA GLY A 421 -5.04 27.84 -10.57
C GLY A 421 -4.03 26.72 -10.73
N ILE A 422 -3.50 26.58 -11.94
CA ILE A 422 -2.54 25.55 -12.30
C ILE A 422 -1.31 26.12 -13.00
N THR A 423 -0.24 25.32 -12.97
CA THR A 423 0.97 25.57 -13.75
C THR A 423 1.50 24.27 -14.35
N THR A 424 2.35 24.37 -15.38
CA THR A 424 3.04 23.20 -15.96
C THR A 424 4.53 23.29 -15.74
N VAL A 425 5.12 22.20 -15.25
CA VAL A 425 6.58 22.08 -15.06
C VAL A 425 7.17 21.29 -16.23
N LYS A 426 7.91 21.97 -17.11
CA LYS A 426 8.62 21.34 -18.23
C LYS A 426 9.88 20.63 -17.71
N LYS A 427 10.02 19.32 -17.95
CA LYS A 427 11.31 18.62 -17.87
C LYS A 427 11.83 18.40 -19.29
N THR A 428 13.11 18.64 -19.50
CA THR A 428 13.78 18.42 -20.78
C THR A 428 13.41 17.04 -21.36
N GLY A 429 12.61 17.03 -22.41
CA GLY A 429 12.46 15.90 -23.33
C GLY A 429 11.20 15.08 -23.33
N LYS A 430 10.32 15.08 -22.30
CA LYS A 430 9.04 14.34 -22.35
C LYS A 430 8.08 14.75 -21.21
N ILE A 431 6.79 14.88 -21.55
CA ILE A 431 5.59 14.97 -20.70
C ILE A 431 5.53 16.18 -19.76
N GLN A 432 4.58 17.08 -20.00
CA GLN A 432 4.23 18.19 -19.13
C GLN A 432 3.70 17.65 -17.78
N LYS A 433 4.25 18.14 -16.66
CA LYS A 433 3.73 17.83 -15.32
C LYS A 433 2.91 19.01 -14.84
N TYR A 434 1.62 18.76 -14.56
CA TYR A 434 0.77 19.76 -13.94
C TYR A 434 1.08 19.90 -12.44
N ALA A 435 0.90 21.11 -11.92
CA ALA A 435 0.92 21.40 -10.50
C ALA A 435 -0.23 22.35 -10.15
N LEU A 436 -0.89 22.10 -9.03
CA LEU A 436 -1.88 23.02 -8.47
C LEU A 436 -1.16 24.19 -7.82
N VAL A 437 -1.69 25.39 -8.03
CA VAL A 437 -1.24 26.64 -7.39
C VAL A 437 -2.23 26.94 -6.27
N LEU A 438 -1.78 26.73 -5.02
CA LEU A 438 -2.60 26.83 -3.81
C LEU A 438 -2.12 27.96 -2.91
N GLU A 439 -2.98 28.37 -1.98
CA GLU A 439 -2.61 29.22 -0.85
C GLU A 439 -1.47 28.58 -0.06
N TYR A 440 -0.49 29.38 0.34
CA TYR A 440 0.58 28.94 1.20
C TYR A 440 0.24 29.26 2.67
N ALA A 441 0.07 28.22 3.48
CA ALA A 441 -0.11 28.35 4.92
C ALA A 441 1.25 28.53 5.60
N ASP A 442 1.40 29.59 6.38
CA ASP A 442 2.69 30.02 6.93
C ASP A 442 3.12 29.27 8.21
N SER A 443 2.16 28.68 8.90
CA SER A 443 2.37 28.03 10.21
C SER A 443 2.32 26.49 10.14
N GLY A 444 2.34 25.92 8.94
CA GLY A 444 2.39 24.47 8.71
C GLY A 444 1.06 23.75 8.94
N THR A 445 1.12 22.43 9.20
CA THR A 445 -0.06 21.61 9.47
C THR A 445 -0.52 21.78 10.92
N LEU A 446 -1.80 21.48 11.20
CA LEU A 446 -2.35 21.48 12.55
C LEU A 446 -1.53 20.58 13.49
N ARG A 447 -1.08 19.42 13.02
CA ARG A 447 -0.19 18.53 13.79
C ARG A 447 1.07 19.26 14.25
N THR A 448 1.78 19.89 13.31
CA THR A 448 3.03 20.61 13.60
C THR A 448 2.77 21.82 14.49
N TYR A 449 1.71 22.56 14.21
CA TYR A 449 1.35 23.74 14.97
C TYR A 449 1.04 23.42 16.44
N LEU A 450 0.18 22.42 16.69
CA LEU A 450 -0.16 22.00 18.05
C LEU A 450 1.06 21.49 18.82
N SER A 451 1.96 20.72 18.18
CA SER A 451 3.18 20.22 18.85
C SER A 451 4.13 21.33 19.30
N GLN A 452 4.03 22.52 18.72
CA GLN A 452 4.91 23.66 19.02
C GLN A 452 4.27 24.71 19.90
N HIS A 453 2.93 24.84 19.90
CA HIS A 453 2.21 25.97 20.50
C HIS A 453 1.09 25.56 21.46
N ILE A 454 0.93 24.27 21.80
CA ILE A 454 -0.21 23.83 22.64
C ILE A 454 -0.24 24.51 24.00
N ASP A 455 0.93 24.77 24.60
CA ASP A 455 1.08 25.43 25.91
C ASP A 455 0.74 26.91 25.85
N GLU A 456 0.66 27.52 24.66
CA GLU A 456 0.31 28.91 24.43
C GLU A 456 -1.18 29.08 24.10
N LEU A 457 -1.93 27.98 23.84
CA LEU A 457 -3.34 28.02 23.45
C LEU A 457 -4.26 27.95 24.66
N GLU A 458 -5.01 29.00 24.85
CA GLU A 458 -6.13 29.04 25.81
C GLU A 458 -7.34 28.26 25.25
N TRP A 459 -8.34 27.97 26.11
CA TRP A 459 -9.55 27.26 25.66
C TRP A 459 -10.33 28.03 24.59
N ASP A 460 -10.34 29.36 24.64
CA ASP A 460 -10.98 30.17 23.60
C ASP A 460 -10.34 29.99 22.24
N ASP A 461 -9.01 29.89 22.15
CA ASP A 461 -8.29 29.57 20.90
C ASP A 461 -8.65 28.17 20.40
N LYS A 462 -8.74 27.19 21.31
CA LYS A 462 -9.11 25.80 20.98
C LYS A 462 -10.55 25.71 20.46
N TYR A 463 -11.49 26.46 21.10
CA TYR A 463 -12.87 26.55 20.61
C TYR A 463 -12.95 27.22 19.24
N GLN A 464 -12.18 28.29 19.02
CA GLN A 464 -12.10 28.94 17.71
C GLN A 464 -11.56 28.01 16.64
N PHE A 465 -10.52 27.23 16.92
CA PHE A 465 -10.01 26.23 15.98
C PHE A 465 -11.06 25.15 15.69
N ALA A 466 -11.72 24.63 16.71
CA ALA A 466 -12.79 23.65 16.54
C ALA A 466 -13.95 24.20 15.69
N LEU A 467 -14.37 25.45 15.94
CA LEU A 467 -15.43 26.13 15.19
C LEU A 467 -15.04 26.33 13.71
N GLN A 468 -13.82 26.80 13.45
CA GLN A 468 -13.32 27.00 12.09
C GLN A 468 -13.27 25.68 11.30
N LEU A 469 -12.79 24.60 11.94
CA LEU A 469 -12.79 23.27 11.34
C LEU A 469 -14.22 22.77 11.05
N ALA A 470 -15.10 22.87 12.05
CA ALA A 470 -16.49 22.44 11.93
C ALA A 470 -17.22 23.23 10.85
N SER A 471 -17.00 24.55 10.76
CA SER A 471 -17.59 25.41 9.74
C SER A 471 -17.13 25.06 8.32
N ALA A 472 -15.84 24.76 8.14
CA ALA A 472 -15.31 24.29 6.85
C ALA A 472 -15.96 22.96 6.42
N VAL A 473 -16.08 22.00 7.36
CA VAL A 473 -16.68 20.69 7.05
C VAL A 473 -18.19 20.81 6.85
N ALA A 474 -18.88 21.69 7.59
CA ALA A 474 -20.30 21.99 7.35
C ALA A 474 -20.53 22.53 5.93
N CYS A 475 -19.70 23.47 5.48
CA CYS A 475 -19.75 24.04 4.13
C CYS A 475 -19.58 22.97 3.04
N ILE A 476 -18.62 22.06 3.14
CA ILE A 476 -18.45 20.99 2.15
C ILE A 476 -19.64 20.01 2.16
N HIS A 477 -20.21 19.73 3.35
CA HIS A 477 -21.40 18.88 3.48
C HIS A 477 -22.65 19.51 2.86
N GLU A 478 -22.83 20.83 2.93
CA GLU A 478 -23.90 21.57 2.25
C GLU A 478 -23.75 21.51 0.72
N CYS A 479 -22.52 21.45 0.25
CA CYS A 479 -22.20 21.25 -1.15
C CYS A 479 -22.31 19.79 -1.63
N ASP A 480 -22.85 18.87 -0.80
CA ASP A 480 -22.92 17.42 -1.05
C ASP A 480 -21.57 16.75 -1.31
N ILE A 481 -20.52 17.26 -0.67
CA ILE A 481 -19.17 16.71 -0.71
C ILE A 481 -18.87 16.06 0.64
N ILE A 482 -18.26 14.88 0.61
CA ILE A 482 -17.61 14.23 1.76
C ILE A 482 -16.10 14.30 1.55
N HIS A 483 -15.36 14.61 2.60
CA HIS A 483 -13.89 14.80 2.50
C HIS A 483 -13.15 13.47 2.40
N CYS A 484 -13.54 12.49 3.19
CA CYS A 484 -13.00 11.13 3.24
C CYS A 484 -11.56 10.98 3.76
N ASP A 485 -10.83 12.08 4.00
CA ASP A 485 -9.43 12.06 4.45
C ASP A 485 -9.12 13.20 5.43
N LEU A 486 -9.97 13.37 6.44
CA LEU A 486 -9.79 14.38 7.48
C LEU A 486 -8.79 13.89 8.53
N HIS A 487 -7.62 14.54 8.60
CA HIS A 487 -6.61 14.33 9.64
C HIS A 487 -5.73 15.58 9.79
N ALA A 488 -4.94 15.64 10.87
CA ALA A 488 -4.21 16.85 11.24
C ALA A 488 -3.15 17.33 10.24
N ASP A 489 -2.74 16.47 9.29
CA ASP A 489 -1.82 16.88 8.22
C ASP A 489 -2.54 17.48 7.01
N ASN A 490 -3.89 17.30 6.90
CA ASN A 490 -4.72 17.92 5.86
C ASN A 490 -5.44 19.20 6.36
N VAL A 491 -5.20 19.60 7.61
CA VAL A 491 -5.62 20.88 8.18
C VAL A 491 -4.38 21.74 8.41
N PHE A 492 -4.35 22.91 7.84
CA PHE A 492 -3.22 23.86 7.95
C PHE A 492 -3.56 25.03 8.84
N VAL A 493 -2.54 25.70 9.36
CA VAL A 493 -2.68 26.95 10.11
C VAL A 493 -2.05 28.08 9.30
N HIS A 494 -2.83 29.13 9.06
CA HIS A 494 -2.39 30.33 8.36
C HIS A 494 -2.88 31.56 9.12
N GLN A 495 -1.95 32.41 9.60
CA GLN A 495 -2.26 33.62 10.38
C GLN A 495 -3.22 33.32 11.55
N LYS A 496 -2.94 32.27 12.32
CA LYS A 496 -3.77 31.78 13.42
C LYS A 496 -5.20 31.35 13.05
N LYS A 497 -5.47 31.07 11.76
CA LYS A 497 -6.74 30.50 11.29
C LYS A 497 -6.52 29.13 10.70
N LEU A 498 -7.47 28.21 10.92
CA LEU A 498 -7.46 26.90 10.29
C LEU A 498 -7.88 26.97 8.83
N LYS A 499 -7.23 26.16 8.01
CA LYS A 499 -7.47 25.99 6.58
C LYS A 499 -7.54 24.51 6.24
N LEU A 500 -8.74 24.03 5.90
CA LEU A 500 -8.94 22.66 5.39
C LEU A 500 -8.39 22.54 3.99
N ALA A 501 -7.68 21.44 3.69
CA ALA A 501 -7.02 21.22 2.40
C ALA A 501 -7.07 19.75 1.97
N ASP A 502 -6.58 19.47 0.77
CA ASP A 502 -6.40 18.15 0.14
C ASP A 502 -7.72 17.42 -0.17
N PHE A 503 -8.37 17.84 -1.26
CA PHE A 503 -9.60 17.24 -1.77
C PHE A 503 -9.34 16.03 -2.71
N GLY A 504 -8.12 15.47 -2.72
CA GLY A 504 -7.75 14.37 -3.60
C GLY A 504 -8.59 13.10 -3.42
N LEU A 505 -9.05 12.83 -2.20
CA LEU A 505 -9.93 11.69 -1.88
C LEU A 505 -11.40 12.09 -1.72
N SER A 506 -11.72 13.37 -1.79
CA SER A 506 -13.07 13.88 -1.59
C SER A 506 -14.03 13.50 -2.72
N ARG A 507 -15.33 13.43 -2.43
CA ARG A 507 -16.37 12.94 -3.35
C ARG A 507 -17.69 13.65 -3.20
N LYS A 508 -18.47 13.61 -4.28
CA LYS A 508 -19.91 13.85 -4.22
C LYS A 508 -20.60 12.64 -3.60
N ILE A 509 -21.60 12.86 -2.75
CA ILE A 509 -22.37 11.80 -2.07
C ILE A 509 -23.00 10.84 -3.09
N ALA A 510 -23.52 11.35 -4.19
CA ALA A 510 -24.10 10.55 -5.26
C ALA A 510 -23.11 9.61 -5.98
N ALA A 511 -21.81 9.91 -5.90
CA ALA A 511 -20.74 9.13 -6.53
C ALA A 511 -20.06 8.13 -5.56
N SER A 512 -20.57 8.00 -4.35
CA SER A 512 -20.04 7.10 -3.33
C SER A 512 -20.24 5.65 -3.73
N SER A 513 -19.20 5.00 -4.28
CA SER A 513 -19.18 3.57 -4.62
C SER A 513 -18.48 2.75 -3.54
N ASN A 514 -18.81 1.45 -3.43
CA ASN A 514 -18.22 0.55 -2.43
C ASN A 514 -16.75 0.20 -2.73
N ASN A 515 -16.26 0.45 -3.96
CA ASN A 515 -14.93 0.01 -4.43
C ASN A 515 -13.80 0.94 -4.01
N LEU A 516 -13.82 1.49 -2.83
CA LEU A 516 -12.83 2.40 -2.35
C LEU A 516 -11.80 1.72 -1.48
N LYS A 517 -10.57 1.81 -1.95
CA LYS A 517 -9.38 1.65 -1.12
C LYS A 517 -9.50 2.54 0.11
N ILE A 518 -9.19 2.04 1.30
CA ILE A 518 -9.05 2.91 2.47
C ILE A 518 -7.79 3.74 2.25
N PHE A 519 -8.02 5.00 1.87
CA PHE A 519 -7.02 6.02 1.97
C PHE A 519 -7.33 6.79 3.25
N GLY A 520 -6.49 6.73 4.26
CA GLY A 520 -6.69 7.49 5.49
C GLY A 520 -5.78 7.04 6.62
N VAL A 521 -5.61 7.90 7.59
CA VAL A 521 -4.85 7.64 8.81
C VAL A 521 -5.77 6.96 9.82
N ILE A 522 -5.46 5.73 10.22
CA ILE A 522 -6.32 4.85 11.03
C ILE A 522 -7.01 5.55 12.21
N PRO A 523 -6.34 6.35 13.06
CA PRO A 523 -6.98 7.07 14.17
C PRO A 523 -8.22 7.91 13.78
N TYR A 524 -8.24 8.45 12.58
CA TYR A 524 -9.29 9.35 12.08
C TYR A 524 -10.32 8.64 11.20
N THR A 525 -10.13 7.34 10.94
CA THR A 525 -11.01 6.56 10.06
C THR A 525 -12.23 6.04 10.83
N ASP A 526 -13.43 6.25 10.28
CA ASP A 526 -14.71 5.77 10.81
C ASP A 526 -14.64 4.27 11.18
N PRO A 527 -14.93 3.89 12.44
CA PRO A 527 -14.86 2.50 12.89
C PRO A 527 -15.79 1.56 12.11
N LYS A 528 -16.94 2.02 11.60
CA LYS A 528 -17.81 1.23 10.70
C LYS A 528 -17.08 0.91 9.39
N ARG A 529 -16.31 1.86 8.87
CA ARG A 529 -15.48 1.64 7.68
C ARG A 529 -14.34 0.68 7.96
N LEU A 530 -13.73 0.74 9.14
CA LEU A 530 -12.71 -0.20 9.57
C LEU A 530 -13.27 -1.63 9.71
N ASN A 531 -14.49 -1.78 10.23
CA ASN A 531 -15.13 -3.07 10.51
C ASN A 531 -15.74 -3.73 9.26
N ASP A 532 -16.49 -2.96 8.44
CA ASP A 532 -17.18 -3.45 7.24
C ASP A 532 -16.87 -2.60 6.01
N GLN A 533 -15.74 -2.90 5.42
CA GLN A 533 -15.16 -2.11 4.33
C GLN A 533 -15.87 -2.28 3.01
N ASN A 534 -16.46 -3.44 2.76
CA ASN A 534 -17.09 -3.76 1.49
C ASN A 534 -18.53 -3.23 1.39
N ASN A 535 -19.24 -3.18 2.52
CA ASN A 535 -20.66 -2.82 2.54
C ASN A 535 -20.91 -1.43 3.11
N TYR A 536 -20.02 -0.90 3.98
CA TYR A 536 -20.19 0.42 4.55
C TYR A 536 -19.79 1.53 3.58
N LYS A 537 -20.75 2.35 3.17
CA LYS A 537 -20.54 3.52 2.32
C LYS A 537 -20.18 4.73 3.19
N LEU A 538 -19.03 5.34 2.88
CA LEU A 538 -18.66 6.61 3.50
C LEU A 538 -19.75 7.66 3.24
N ASN A 539 -20.05 8.43 4.27
CA ASN A 539 -21.08 9.46 4.27
C ASN A 539 -20.65 10.65 5.13
N LYS A 540 -21.52 11.67 5.25
CA LYS A 540 -21.24 12.87 6.08
C LYS A 540 -20.86 12.51 7.52
N LYS A 541 -21.45 11.45 8.09
CA LYS A 541 -21.16 11.01 9.47
C LYS A 541 -19.77 10.38 9.62
N SER A 542 -19.17 9.89 8.53
CA SER A 542 -17.78 9.43 8.55
C SER A 542 -16.81 10.59 8.74
N ASP A 543 -17.04 11.73 8.08
CA ASP A 543 -16.26 12.96 8.32
C ASP A 543 -16.47 13.49 9.76
N VAL A 544 -17.68 13.38 10.32
CA VAL A 544 -17.97 13.79 11.71
C VAL A 544 -17.13 12.99 12.70
N TYR A 545 -16.91 11.70 12.48
CA TYR A 545 -16.01 10.92 13.31
C TYR A 545 -14.59 11.49 13.29
N SER A 546 -14.06 11.75 12.09
CA SER A 546 -12.72 12.33 11.90
C SER A 546 -12.58 13.71 12.57
N VAL A 547 -13.64 14.55 12.48
CA VAL A 547 -13.70 15.85 13.18
C VAL A 547 -13.66 15.66 14.69
N GLY A 548 -14.37 14.68 15.24
CA GLY A 548 -14.33 14.36 16.67
C GLY A 548 -12.90 14.04 17.16
N VAL A 549 -12.16 13.24 16.39
CA VAL A 549 -10.75 12.93 16.69
C VAL A 549 -9.86 14.17 16.59
N LEU A 550 -10.09 15.04 15.58
CA LEU A 550 -9.37 16.30 15.42
C LEU A 550 -9.68 17.29 16.57
N MET A 551 -10.93 17.36 17.04
CA MET A 551 -11.31 18.19 18.19
C MET A 551 -10.62 17.70 19.47
N TRP A 552 -10.54 16.40 19.69
CA TRP A 552 -9.73 15.85 20.78
C TRP A 552 -8.26 16.23 20.65
N GLN A 553 -7.69 16.16 19.44
CA GLN A 553 -6.30 16.56 19.20
C GLN A 553 -6.09 18.07 19.45
N ILE A 554 -7.04 18.92 19.10
CA ILE A 554 -6.99 20.38 19.40
C ILE A 554 -7.02 20.60 20.91
N SER A 555 -7.85 19.86 21.66
CA SER A 555 -7.93 20.02 23.12
C SER A 555 -6.70 19.49 23.84
N SER A 556 -6.16 18.35 23.43
CA SER A 556 -5.04 17.68 24.08
C SER A 556 -3.66 18.15 23.63
N GLY A 557 -3.52 18.58 22.35
CA GLY A 557 -2.22 18.83 21.70
C GLY A 557 -1.47 17.58 21.30
N TYR A 558 -1.92 16.39 21.74
CA TYR A 558 -1.26 15.13 21.47
C TYR A 558 -1.74 14.48 20.19
N GLN A 559 -0.91 13.62 19.61
CA GLN A 559 -1.33 12.77 18.51
C GLN A 559 -2.24 11.67 19.04
N PRO A 560 -3.39 11.39 18.39
CA PRO A 560 -4.30 10.35 18.85
C PRO A 560 -3.62 8.99 18.82
N PHE A 561 -3.80 8.19 19.88
CA PHE A 561 -3.25 6.84 20.10
C PHE A 561 -1.72 6.76 20.06
N SER A 562 -1.00 7.85 20.35
CA SER A 562 0.48 7.89 20.32
C SER A 562 1.14 7.03 21.39
N LYS A 563 0.47 6.74 22.49
CA LYS A 563 1.02 5.97 23.63
C LYS A 563 1.08 4.46 23.34
N ASN A 564 0.26 3.94 22.43
CA ASN A 564 -0.01 2.52 22.34
C ASN A 564 0.50 1.82 21.08
N CYS A 565 0.79 2.51 19.96
CA CYS A 565 1.07 1.80 18.69
C CYS A 565 1.78 2.66 17.64
N ASN A 566 2.46 2.01 16.70
CA ASN A 566 2.79 2.58 15.40
C ASN A 566 1.49 2.85 14.62
N TYR A 567 1.36 4.03 14.01
CA TYR A 567 0.16 4.59 13.34
C TYR A 567 -0.54 3.72 12.28
N TYR A 568 0.01 2.56 11.95
CA TYR A 568 -0.47 1.67 10.88
C TYR A 568 -0.72 0.25 11.40
N ASP A 569 -0.97 0.10 12.71
CA ASP A 569 -1.12 -1.20 13.32
C ASP A 569 -2.59 -1.67 13.29
N LEU A 570 -2.81 -2.91 12.86
CA LEU A 570 -4.11 -3.59 12.93
C LEU A 570 -4.66 -3.62 14.35
N SER A 571 -3.79 -3.73 15.37
CA SER A 571 -4.21 -3.72 16.76
C SER A 571 -4.96 -2.43 17.11
N LEU A 572 -4.48 -1.27 16.64
CA LEU A 572 -5.15 0.02 16.80
C LEU A 572 -6.51 0.03 16.09
N SER A 573 -6.59 -0.49 14.87
CA SER A 573 -7.86 -0.57 14.16
C SER A 573 -8.88 -1.42 14.89
N LEU A 574 -8.47 -2.59 15.42
CA LEU A 574 -9.33 -3.47 16.22
C LEU A 574 -9.74 -2.81 17.54
N SER A 575 -8.82 -2.12 18.23
CA SER A 575 -9.13 -1.34 19.43
C SER A 575 -10.21 -0.29 19.14
N ILE A 576 -10.06 0.48 18.07
CA ILE A 576 -11.04 1.51 17.66
C ILE A 576 -12.40 0.87 17.33
N VAL A 577 -12.43 -0.25 16.64
CA VAL A 577 -13.65 -1.01 16.30
C VAL A 577 -14.32 -1.57 17.57
N ASN A 578 -13.53 -2.02 18.54
CA ASN A 578 -14.01 -2.51 19.84
C ASN A 578 -14.44 -1.40 20.80
N GLY A 579 -14.38 -0.13 20.36
CA GLY A 579 -14.88 1.01 21.11
C GLY A 579 -13.83 1.75 21.94
N GLU A 580 -12.54 1.37 21.82
CA GLU A 580 -11.46 2.11 22.49
C GLU A 580 -11.36 3.53 21.91
N ARG A 581 -11.25 4.51 22.81
CA ARG A 581 -11.12 5.94 22.50
C ARG A 581 -10.05 6.56 23.41
N GLU A 582 -9.55 7.70 23.03
CA GLU A 582 -8.66 8.48 23.90
C GLU A 582 -9.42 9.02 25.11
N GLU A 583 -8.70 9.20 26.22
CA GLU A 583 -9.24 9.83 27.43
C GLU A 583 -9.59 11.29 27.16
N ILE A 584 -10.75 11.71 27.65
CA ILE A 584 -11.20 13.09 27.54
C ILE A 584 -10.31 13.97 28.45
N ILE A 585 -9.80 15.05 27.90
CA ILE A 585 -8.97 16.01 28.63
C ILE A 585 -9.87 16.87 29.52
N ASP A 586 -9.41 17.16 30.76
CA ASP A 586 -10.12 18.03 31.71
C ASP A 586 -10.42 19.40 31.07
N GLY A 587 -11.67 19.85 31.21
CA GLY A 587 -12.16 21.08 30.60
C GLY A 587 -12.71 20.90 29.17
N THR A 588 -12.62 19.68 28.57
CA THR A 588 -13.23 19.42 27.27
C THR A 588 -14.76 19.37 27.39
N PRO A 589 -15.53 20.14 26.61
CA PRO A 589 -16.98 20.07 26.59
C PRO A 589 -17.51 18.68 26.22
N ALA A 590 -18.59 18.24 26.85
CA ALA A 590 -19.21 16.93 26.57
C ALA A 590 -19.64 16.80 25.10
N GLU A 591 -19.97 17.90 24.45
CA GLU A 591 -20.40 18.05 23.07
C GLU A 591 -19.29 17.72 22.06
N TYR A 592 -18.02 17.69 22.48
CA TYR A 592 -16.89 17.25 21.66
C TYR A 592 -16.93 15.74 21.35
N ASN A 593 -17.81 14.96 22.02
CA ASN A 593 -17.92 13.52 21.84
C ASN A 593 -18.63 13.13 20.51
N CYS A 594 -18.02 13.50 19.38
CA CYS A 594 -18.53 13.24 18.03
C CYS A 594 -18.07 11.89 17.43
N TRP A 595 -17.21 11.15 18.11
CA TRP A 595 -16.55 9.91 17.61
C TRP A 595 -17.19 8.60 18.08
N LYS A 596 -18.53 8.61 18.18
CA LYS A 596 -19.29 7.40 18.51
C LYS A 596 -19.15 6.32 17.41
N TYR A 597 -19.33 5.06 17.82
CA TYR A 597 -19.24 3.95 16.90
C TYR A 597 -20.36 3.99 15.86
N GLU A 598 -21.63 4.17 16.31
CA GLU A 598 -22.80 4.25 15.43
C GLU A 598 -22.89 5.62 14.77
N PRO A 599 -22.92 5.68 13.41
CA PRO A 599 -22.99 6.94 12.69
C PRO A 599 -24.22 7.79 13.03
N ASP A 600 -25.38 7.13 13.26
CA ASP A 600 -26.65 7.83 13.56
C ASP A 600 -26.65 8.50 14.94
N GLU A 601 -25.77 8.06 15.85
CA GLU A 601 -25.59 8.69 17.16
C GLU A 601 -24.67 9.93 17.12
N ARG A 602 -24.00 10.18 15.99
CA ARG A 602 -23.14 11.35 15.80
C ARG A 602 -23.97 12.56 15.40
N PRO A 603 -23.72 13.75 15.94
CA PRO A 603 -24.40 15.00 15.54
C PRO A 603 -24.15 15.29 14.04
N ASN A 604 -24.90 16.23 13.46
CA ASN A 604 -24.57 16.82 12.17
C ASN A 604 -23.54 17.96 12.36
N MET A 605 -22.85 18.36 11.29
CA MET A 605 -21.85 19.43 11.41
C MET A 605 -22.48 20.76 11.79
N GLN A 606 -23.69 21.07 11.35
CA GLN A 606 -24.42 22.29 11.72
C GLN A 606 -24.74 22.34 13.22
N ASP A 607 -25.09 21.19 13.82
CA ASP A 607 -25.34 21.08 15.26
C ASP A 607 -24.03 21.38 16.04
N ILE A 608 -22.90 20.82 15.59
CA ILE A 608 -21.58 21.07 16.18
C ILE A 608 -21.18 22.54 16.08
N VAL A 609 -21.39 23.16 14.91
CA VAL A 609 -21.14 24.61 14.71
C VAL A 609 -21.98 25.44 15.66
N SER A 610 -23.27 25.12 15.83
CA SER A 610 -24.17 25.84 16.72
C SER A 610 -23.73 25.74 18.18
N ILE A 611 -23.38 24.55 18.63
CA ILE A 611 -22.87 24.31 20.00
C ILE A 611 -21.57 25.08 20.24
N LEU A 612 -20.61 25.02 19.30
CA LEU A 612 -19.33 25.74 19.46
C LEU A 612 -19.51 27.26 19.49
N LYS A 613 -20.48 27.81 18.72
CA LYS A 613 -20.83 29.23 18.78
C LYS A 613 -21.34 29.63 20.17
N THR A 614 -22.16 28.80 20.83
CA THR A 614 -22.65 29.08 22.19
C THR A 614 -21.54 29.02 23.25
N LEU A 615 -20.53 28.13 23.07
CA LEU A 615 -19.38 28.04 23.97
C LEU A 615 -18.45 29.27 23.89
N ILE A 616 -18.32 29.85 22.69
CA ILE A 616 -17.46 31.03 22.45
C ILE A 616 -18.13 32.34 22.90
N SER A 617 -19.46 32.39 22.85
CA SER A 617 -20.24 33.56 23.25
C SER A 617 -21.09 33.23 24.49
N PRO A 618 -20.56 33.27 25.73
CA PRO A 618 -21.39 33.12 26.90
C PRO A 618 -22.25 34.39 27.08
N GLN A 619 -23.55 34.28 26.78
CA GLN A 619 -24.64 35.16 27.20
C GLN A 619 -24.36 36.68 27.15
N GLN A 620 -24.65 37.35 26.04
CA GLN A 620 -25.25 38.66 26.06
C GLN A 620 -26.77 38.46 25.97
N ASP A 621 -27.49 38.99 26.98
CA ASP A 621 -28.92 38.92 27.14
C ASP A 621 -29.71 39.23 25.87
N ASP A 622 -30.85 38.52 25.73
CA ASP A 622 -31.94 38.69 24.79
C ASP A 622 -32.18 40.16 24.38
N THR A 623 -31.62 40.56 23.24
CA THR A 623 -32.28 41.54 22.35
C THR A 623 -31.60 41.53 20.98
N ASN A 624 -32.40 41.21 19.95
CA ASN A 624 -32.12 41.26 18.51
C ASN A 624 -31.52 40.00 17.85
N PHE A 625 -32.35 38.99 17.75
CA PHE A 625 -32.06 37.81 16.90
C PHE A 625 -32.43 37.99 15.40
N ASP A 626 -33.07 39.11 15.02
CA ASP A 626 -33.63 39.24 13.67
C ASP A 626 -32.70 39.88 12.63
N ASP A 627 -31.60 40.56 13.03
CA ASP A 627 -30.77 41.28 12.07
C ASP A 627 -29.52 40.52 11.56
N ILE A 628 -29.09 39.46 12.26
CA ILE A 628 -27.86 38.72 11.86
C ILE A 628 -28.14 37.62 10.84
N TYR A 629 -29.37 37.10 10.75
CA TYR A 629 -29.74 36.08 9.76
C TYR A 629 -29.88 36.63 8.33
N ILE A 630 -29.97 37.94 8.14
CA ILE A 630 -30.21 38.54 6.82
C ILE A 630 -28.90 38.74 6.04
N GLU A 631 -27.76 38.93 6.72
CA GLU A 631 -26.47 39.12 6.00
C GLU A 631 -25.83 37.81 5.54
N GLU A 632 -25.95 36.68 6.28
CA GLU A 632 -25.41 35.38 5.83
C GLU A 632 -26.29 34.74 4.76
N SER A 633 -27.62 34.90 4.78
CA SER A 633 -28.52 34.44 3.72
C SER A 633 -28.33 35.22 2.40
N ASN A 634 -27.99 36.49 2.47
CA ASN A 634 -27.70 37.29 1.29
C ASN A 634 -26.37 36.96 0.62
N SER A 635 -25.40 36.41 1.35
CA SER A 635 -24.15 35.94 0.73
C SER A 635 -24.34 34.61 -0.04
N LEU A 636 -25.21 33.74 0.44
CA LEU A 636 -25.57 32.47 -0.24
C LEU A 636 -26.43 32.71 -1.49
N GLU A 637 -27.37 33.66 -1.46
CA GLU A 637 -28.19 34.00 -2.63
C GLU A 637 -27.40 34.70 -3.73
N LYS A 638 -26.35 35.49 -3.40
CA LYS A 638 -25.51 36.18 -4.38
C LYS A 638 -24.71 35.24 -5.27
N TYR A 639 -24.48 34.01 -4.83
CA TYR A 639 -23.78 32.95 -5.60
C TYR A 639 -24.73 31.94 -6.25
N LYS A 640 -26.04 31.95 -5.94
CA LYS A 640 -27.03 31.12 -6.63
C LYS A 640 -27.43 31.63 -8.02
N SER A 641 -27.07 32.87 -8.37
CA SER A 641 -27.46 33.54 -9.61
C SER A 641 -26.42 33.53 -10.73
N ILE A 642 -25.40 32.65 -10.68
CA ILE A 642 -24.51 32.45 -11.80
C ILE A 642 -25.25 31.59 -12.84
N PRO A 643 -25.38 32.03 -14.10
CA PRO A 643 -26.12 31.28 -15.12
C PRO A 643 -25.47 29.94 -15.36
N ARG A 644 -26.24 28.88 -15.22
CA ARG A 644 -25.87 27.57 -15.71
C ARG A 644 -25.73 27.64 -17.22
N SER A 645 -24.50 27.71 -17.73
CA SER A 645 -24.32 27.45 -19.16
C SER A 645 -24.73 25.99 -19.39
N SER A 646 -25.63 25.80 -20.35
CA SER A 646 -26.23 24.52 -20.73
C SER A 646 -25.23 23.50 -21.31
N GLU A 647 -23.93 23.83 -21.37
CA GLU A 647 -22.88 22.99 -21.96
C GLU A 647 -22.12 22.10 -20.95
N GLY A 648 -22.26 22.32 -19.65
CA GLY A 648 -21.65 21.45 -18.63
C GLY A 648 -22.29 20.07 -18.52
N THR A 649 -23.50 19.91 -19.05
CA THR A 649 -24.29 18.67 -19.01
C THR A 649 -23.80 17.64 -20.04
N ILE A 650 -23.24 18.07 -21.17
CA ILE A 650 -22.82 17.18 -22.27
C ILE A 650 -21.58 16.37 -21.90
N ILE A 651 -20.67 16.96 -21.12
CA ILE A 651 -19.42 16.24 -20.71
C ILE A 651 -19.70 15.23 -19.59
N ASP A 652 -20.65 15.52 -18.69
CA ASP A 652 -21.09 14.57 -17.65
C ASP A 652 -21.87 13.37 -18.26
N GLU A 653 -22.64 13.59 -19.33
CA GLU A 653 -23.32 12.53 -20.07
C GLU A 653 -22.38 11.67 -20.91
N SER A 654 -21.37 12.25 -21.54
CA SER A 654 -20.34 11.50 -22.30
C SER A 654 -19.51 10.58 -21.40
N ILE A 655 -19.26 10.98 -20.14
CA ILE A 655 -18.56 10.15 -19.17
C ILE A 655 -19.47 9.08 -18.54
N LYS A 656 -20.78 9.32 -18.46
CA LYS A 656 -21.74 8.30 -18.02
C LYS A 656 -21.89 7.16 -19.04
N ASP A 657 -21.90 7.46 -20.33
CA ASP A 657 -22.00 6.43 -21.37
C ASP A 657 -20.76 5.54 -21.47
N LEU A 658 -19.59 6.04 -21.05
CA LEU A 658 -18.35 5.23 -20.97
C LEU A 658 -18.30 4.30 -19.75
N SER A 659 -19.16 4.50 -18.74
CA SER A 659 -19.25 3.63 -17.54
C SER A 659 -20.29 2.50 -17.63
N ILE A 660 -21.13 2.49 -18.66
CA ILE A 660 -22.24 1.51 -18.83
C ILE A 660 -21.79 0.24 -19.59
N GLY A 661 -20.55 0.20 -20.09
CA GLY A 661 -20.03 -0.94 -20.86
C GLY A 661 -19.56 -2.16 -20.06
N SER A 662 -19.72 -2.21 -18.74
CA SER A 662 -19.27 -3.33 -17.89
C SER A 662 -20.40 -4.16 -17.23
N ASN A 663 -21.66 -3.98 -17.64
CA ASN A 663 -22.77 -4.81 -17.16
C ASN A 663 -23.52 -5.48 -18.33
N ILE A 664 -22.86 -6.44 -18.97
CA ILE A 664 -23.53 -7.48 -19.76
C ILE A 664 -22.87 -8.79 -19.35
N PHE A 665 -23.45 -9.48 -18.40
CA PHE A 665 -23.59 -10.92 -18.28
C PHE A 665 -24.25 -11.20 -16.92
N VAL A 666 -25.46 -11.59 -16.98
CA VAL A 666 -26.23 -12.60 -16.27
C VAL A 666 -27.69 -12.17 -16.21
N ASN A 667 -28.47 -12.63 -17.15
CA ASN A 667 -29.87 -12.98 -16.93
C ASN A 667 -30.12 -14.27 -17.72
N THR A 668 -30.13 -15.37 -17.03
CA THR A 668 -30.89 -16.54 -17.41
C THR A 668 -31.85 -16.88 -16.26
N GLU A 669 -33.09 -16.64 -16.52
CA GLU A 669 -34.22 -17.02 -15.73
C GLU A 669 -34.18 -18.53 -15.39
N PHE A 670 -34.44 -18.86 -14.13
CA PHE A 670 -35.01 -20.16 -13.78
C PHE A 670 -36.38 -19.92 -13.17
N GLU A 671 -37.41 -20.20 -13.99
CA GLU A 671 -38.75 -20.43 -13.51
C GLU A 671 -38.79 -21.71 -12.69
N SER A 672 -39.57 -21.60 -11.64
CA SER A 672 -40.03 -22.61 -10.70
C SER A 672 -40.73 -23.81 -11.37
N ASN A 673 -40.40 -25.01 -10.94
CA ASN A 673 -41.37 -26.00 -10.47
C ASN A 673 -40.74 -26.86 -9.37
#